data_e80a953e13180a0a72c5921a71d1f03a
#
_entry.id   e80a953e13180a0a72c5921a71d1f03a
#
_cell.length_a   1.000
_cell.length_b   1.000
_cell.length_c   1.000
_cell.angle_alpha   90.00
_cell.angle_beta   90.00
_cell.angle_gamma   90.00
#
_symmetry.space_group_name_H-M   'P 1'
#
loop_
_entity.id
_entity.type
_entity.pdbx_description
1 polymer ?
#
loop_
_entity_poly.entity_id
_entity_poly.type
_entity_poly.pdbx_seq_one_letter_code
_entity_poly.pdbx_strand_id
1 'polypeptide(L)'
;VETINMQQVGIDTLGFYTPNFYLDMHELAKARNIDIKKLHIGLGQHQMGVPAPDESIVTMAANAAEKALRDINSNDIDTVLFATESGIDQSKAAGIYVHQLLKLPEFCRVIELKQACYSATAGLQMAMAMLQQQVDKNKKILLIAADIARYGLGSTGESSQGAGAIAMVLSNQPRLIRIEPGSGYHTQDVMDFWRPNYRDEALVEGKHSIELYLETLKKSWLRYQQVTGRQYSDHDRFLYHIPVPKLAEKAHQKLAMLNQQPRPIKQALDDEIGDSLRYSKQVGNCYTASLYIGLLSLLDLSQDDLTGKRLGFYSYGSGCVGEFFSGIVQTNYQSVLQTSENQQMITARTALSMTKYEEFYNFNYPQDGSSLIIPEHTTGHFRLSGFNNHKRIYQATADKSPDKTHARAPGKLILSGEHAVVHGAPAIAIAINRYTTTTVSKQQQDLSFHFESLKHKSEYSYDKLSDLKQRIKRAHQRFMQGELGIRDVLQKPFELLQFTASHSIDMIKPSTLAHGVNIHTESDIPIGCGMGSSAAGIVSLNYAMSLFFKQRISDKEQFELSLTAENMQHGQSSGIDIMLSLHGGCRQFQQGESKTLPTPAFPLKVINTGTPESTTGECVKATRDYFKKNPALTEQFALVTNQLEHAIINQDQANFIKAVRANHRLLCELGIVPNKVQTLISALEDTGAAAKICGAGTVTGQHAGIILVISDHYDQADQIAKAQGYQLEAIAISNHGVKCLD
;
A
#
# COMPACT_ATOMS: atom_id res chain seq x y z
N VAL A 1 8.22 40.69 -20.27
CA VAL A 1 8.96 39.46 -20.03
C VAL A 1 7.88 38.42 -19.73
N GLU A 2 7.55 37.61 -20.73
CA GLU A 2 6.65 36.46 -20.54
C GLU A 2 7.24 35.58 -19.44
N THR A 3 6.49 35.37 -18.38
CA THR A 3 6.77 34.36 -17.37
C THR A 3 6.71 33.01 -18.09
N ILE A 4 7.87 32.51 -18.49
CA ILE A 4 8.01 31.12 -18.96
C ILE A 4 7.50 30.26 -17.79
N ASN A 5 6.36 29.66 -17.99
CA ASN A 5 5.78 28.72 -17.05
C ASN A 5 6.71 27.48 -17.01
N MET A 6 7.76 27.54 -16.16
CA MET A 6 8.73 26.44 -16.06
C MET A 6 7.98 25.19 -15.60
N GLN A 7 7.98 24.19 -16.46
CA GLN A 7 7.35 22.90 -16.19
C GLN A 7 7.89 22.33 -14.86
N GLN A 8 6.98 21.86 -14.04
CA GLN A 8 7.31 21.25 -12.75
C GLN A 8 7.77 19.81 -13.00
N VAL A 9 9.08 19.59 -13.04
CA VAL A 9 9.67 18.27 -13.23
C VAL A 9 10.18 17.73 -11.89
N GLY A 10 10.07 16.41 -11.68
CA GLY A 10 10.59 15.82 -10.47
C GLY A 10 10.29 14.33 -10.32
N ILE A 11 10.42 13.84 -9.10
CA ILE A 11 10.22 12.45 -8.71
C ILE A 11 8.72 12.21 -8.51
N ASP A 12 8.15 11.29 -9.29
CA ASP A 12 6.74 10.91 -9.24
C ASP A 12 6.50 9.74 -8.28
N THR A 13 7.30 8.66 -8.40
CA THR A 13 7.24 7.49 -7.52
C THR A 13 8.65 7.01 -7.15
N LEU A 14 8.75 6.26 -6.05
CA LEU A 14 9.97 5.59 -5.59
C LEU A 14 9.69 4.10 -5.38
N GLY A 15 10.64 3.26 -5.76
CA GLY A 15 10.65 1.85 -5.40
C GLY A 15 12.01 1.47 -4.82
N PHE A 16 12.00 0.64 -3.80
CA PHE A 16 13.19 0.25 -3.04
C PHE A 16 13.33 -1.26 -2.94
N TYR A 17 14.57 -1.74 -3.05
CA TYR A 17 14.91 -3.12 -2.77
C TYR A 17 16.29 -3.22 -2.07
N THR A 18 16.40 -4.13 -1.09
CA THR A 18 17.65 -4.56 -0.48
C THR A 18 17.66 -6.09 -0.39
N PRO A 19 18.82 -6.75 -0.40
CA PRO A 19 18.91 -8.22 -0.31
C PRO A 19 18.17 -8.80 0.88
N ASN A 20 17.66 -10.02 0.69
CA ASN A 20 16.96 -10.78 1.73
C ASN A 20 17.86 -11.16 2.93
N PHE A 21 19.19 -11.10 2.76
CA PHE A 21 20.14 -11.44 3.80
C PHE A 21 20.89 -10.22 4.30
N TYR A 22 21.28 -10.27 5.57
CA TYR A 22 22.11 -9.24 6.18
C TYR A 22 23.17 -9.85 7.12
N LEU A 23 24.26 -9.13 7.32
CA LEU A 23 25.22 -9.39 8.39
C LEU A 23 25.04 -8.37 9.51
N ASP A 24 24.90 -8.86 10.75
CA ASP A 24 24.87 -8.01 11.93
C ASP A 24 26.28 -7.54 12.30
N MET A 25 26.40 -6.27 12.67
CA MET A 25 27.70 -5.69 13.02
C MET A 25 28.33 -6.30 14.29
N HIS A 26 27.53 -6.91 15.19
CA HIS A 26 28.09 -7.67 16.32
C HIS A 26 28.81 -8.93 15.86
N GLU A 27 28.25 -9.67 14.90
CA GLU A 27 28.88 -10.87 14.34
C GLU A 27 30.21 -10.51 13.63
N LEU A 28 30.19 -9.44 12.83
CA LEU A 28 31.40 -8.95 12.17
C LEU A 28 32.44 -8.50 13.19
N ALA A 29 32.04 -7.70 14.20
CA ALA A 29 32.94 -7.19 15.24
C ALA A 29 33.62 -8.34 16.01
N LYS A 30 32.86 -9.37 16.37
CA LYS A 30 33.35 -10.57 17.04
C LYS A 30 34.36 -11.33 16.16
N ALA A 31 34.01 -11.58 14.91
CA ALA A 31 34.85 -12.35 13.98
C ALA A 31 36.15 -11.63 13.58
N ARG A 32 36.15 -10.31 13.49
CA ARG A 32 37.30 -9.48 13.12
C ARG A 32 38.04 -8.87 14.32
N ASN A 33 37.63 -9.20 15.57
CA ASN A 33 38.16 -8.64 16.81
C ASN A 33 38.17 -7.10 16.83
N ILE A 34 37.03 -6.51 16.43
CA ILE A 34 36.78 -5.06 16.39
C ILE A 34 35.90 -4.67 17.59
N ASP A 35 36.19 -3.54 18.26
CA ASP A 35 35.29 -2.99 19.24
C ASP A 35 33.99 -2.55 18.55
N ILE A 36 32.86 -3.13 18.94
CA ILE A 36 31.52 -2.83 18.39
C ILE A 36 31.18 -1.33 18.44
N LYS A 37 31.68 -0.59 19.41
CA LYS A 37 31.48 0.86 19.51
C LYS A 37 32.06 1.61 18.29
N LYS A 38 33.12 1.10 17.67
CA LYS A 38 33.66 1.68 16.43
C LYS A 38 32.65 1.56 15.28
N LEU A 39 31.87 0.49 15.23
CA LEU A 39 30.89 0.24 14.19
C LEU A 39 29.58 1.01 14.48
N HIS A 40 29.01 0.86 15.69
CA HIS A 40 27.73 1.46 16.04
C HIS A 40 27.83 2.97 16.26
N ILE A 41 28.86 3.47 16.95
CA ILE A 41 29.00 4.90 17.28
C ILE A 41 29.92 5.58 16.27
N GLY A 42 31.04 4.92 15.91
CA GLY A 42 32.04 5.47 15.00
C GLY A 42 31.57 5.60 13.56
N LEU A 43 30.89 4.57 13.04
CA LEU A 43 30.32 4.55 11.68
C LEU A 43 28.81 4.83 11.67
N GLY A 44 28.09 4.52 12.75
CA GLY A 44 26.65 4.56 12.80
C GLY A 44 25.96 3.36 12.13
N GLN A 45 26.74 2.27 11.88
CA GLN A 45 26.30 1.10 11.14
C GLN A 45 25.85 0.00 12.12
N HIS A 46 24.69 -0.62 11.88
CA HIS A 46 24.14 -1.71 12.69
C HIS A 46 24.10 -3.04 11.93
N GLN A 47 23.76 -3.00 10.65
CA GLN A 47 23.63 -4.15 9.76
C GLN A 47 24.10 -3.75 8.37
N MET A 48 24.48 -4.71 7.54
CA MET A 48 24.70 -4.50 6.12
C MET A 48 23.96 -5.55 5.29
N GLY A 49 23.33 -5.11 4.20
CA GLY A 49 22.70 -6.00 3.23
C GLY A 49 23.76 -6.85 2.51
N VAL A 50 23.54 -8.15 2.42
CA VAL A 50 24.44 -9.10 1.76
C VAL A 50 23.70 -9.78 0.62
N PRO A 51 24.06 -9.53 -0.65
CA PRO A 51 23.41 -10.21 -1.78
C PRO A 51 23.77 -11.68 -1.78
N ALA A 52 22.77 -12.53 -2.02
CA ALA A 52 22.99 -13.94 -2.27
C ALA A 52 23.58 -14.17 -3.68
N PRO A 53 24.13 -15.36 -3.98
CA PRO A 53 24.70 -15.65 -5.29
C PRO A 53 23.74 -15.45 -6.48
N ASP A 54 22.45 -15.55 -6.27
CA ASP A 54 21.42 -15.33 -7.29
C ASP A 54 20.87 -13.88 -7.32
N GLU A 55 21.47 -12.97 -6.53
CA GLU A 55 21.17 -11.53 -6.54
C GLU A 55 22.31 -10.74 -7.19
N SER A 56 21.98 -9.72 -7.94
CA SER A 56 22.93 -8.81 -8.60
C SER A 56 22.32 -7.40 -8.70
N ILE A 57 23.09 -6.43 -9.18
CA ILE A 57 22.56 -5.08 -9.43
C ILE A 57 21.35 -5.11 -10.38
N VAL A 58 21.29 -6.04 -11.34
CA VAL A 58 20.16 -6.20 -12.27
C VAL A 58 18.90 -6.66 -11.54
N THR A 59 19.01 -7.69 -10.70
CA THR A 59 17.88 -8.26 -9.97
C THR A 59 17.34 -7.29 -8.93
N MET A 60 18.21 -6.63 -8.17
CA MET A 60 17.83 -5.60 -7.21
C MET A 60 17.16 -4.41 -7.90
N ALA A 61 17.74 -3.96 -9.03
CA ALA A 61 17.18 -2.89 -9.86
C ALA A 61 15.80 -3.24 -10.40
N ALA A 62 15.62 -4.45 -10.93
CA ALA A 62 14.34 -4.91 -11.45
C ALA A 62 13.26 -4.98 -10.37
N ASN A 63 13.61 -5.52 -9.18
CA ASN A 63 12.69 -5.57 -8.02
C ASN A 63 12.33 -4.16 -7.51
N ALA A 64 13.27 -3.22 -7.47
CA ALA A 64 13.00 -1.83 -7.10
C ALA A 64 12.13 -1.11 -8.16
N ALA A 65 12.46 -1.31 -9.44
CA ALA A 65 11.75 -0.67 -10.55
C ALA A 65 10.31 -1.21 -10.69
N GLU A 66 10.07 -2.50 -10.49
CA GLU A 66 8.73 -3.09 -10.45
C GLU A 66 7.84 -2.38 -9.41
N LYS A 67 8.38 -2.07 -8.24
CA LYS A 67 7.68 -1.32 -7.19
C LYS A 67 7.41 0.13 -7.60
N ALA A 68 8.40 0.81 -8.18
CA ALA A 68 8.24 2.19 -8.65
C ALA A 68 7.21 2.33 -9.78
N LEU A 69 7.04 1.28 -10.58
CA LEU A 69 6.13 1.25 -11.74
C LEU A 69 4.71 0.75 -11.39
N ARG A 70 4.41 0.42 -10.15
CA ARG A 70 3.14 -0.22 -9.75
C ARG A 70 1.90 0.53 -10.27
N ASP A 71 1.87 1.84 -10.10
CA ASP A 71 0.76 2.71 -10.52
C ASP A 71 1.09 3.54 -11.77
N ILE A 72 2.08 3.09 -12.54
CA ILE A 72 2.55 3.74 -13.76
C ILE A 72 2.24 2.84 -14.95
N ASN A 73 1.64 3.41 -15.98
CA ASN A 73 1.54 2.71 -17.26
C ASN A 73 2.95 2.55 -17.85
N SER A 74 3.42 1.32 -17.97
CA SER A 74 4.76 1.02 -18.52
C SER A 74 4.98 1.56 -19.93
N ASN A 75 3.91 1.74 -20.72
CA ASN A 75 3.98 2.35 -22.06
C ASN A 75 4.36 3.84 -22.03
N ASP A 76 4.27 4.50 -20.88
CA ASP A 76 4.68 5.88 -20.71
C ASP A 76 6.21 6.02 -20.49
N ILE A 77 6.90 4.92 -20.17
CA ILE A 77 8.35 4.90 -20.00
C ILE A 77 9.03 4.88 -21.36
N ASP A 78 9.71 5.96 -21.72
CA ASP A 78 10.45 6.06 -22.99
C ASP A 78 11.97 6.05 -22.80
N THR A 79 12.45 6.15 -21.58
CA THR A 79 13.88 6.17 -21.26
C THR A 79 14.15 5.52 -19.92
N VAL A 80 15.14 4.64 -19.86
CA VAL A 80 15.73 4.09 -18.66
C VAL A 80 17.16 4.63 -18.51
N LEU A 81 17.43 5.30 -17.39
CA LEU A 81 18.77 5.69 -16.98
C LEU A 81 19.21 4.78 -15.82
N PHE A 82 20.29 4.07 -16.02
CA PHE A 82 20.78 3.12 -15.01
C PHE A 82 22.11 3.62 -14.42
N ALA A 83 22.10 4.05 -13.17
CA ALA A 83 23.26 4.56 -12.47
C ALA A 83 23.88 3.46 -11.60
N THR A 84 25.15 3.18 -11.80
CA THR A 84 25.89 2.19 -11.02
C THR A 84 27.39 2.44 -11.06
N GLU A 85 28.07 2.05 -10.00
CA GLU A 85 29.53 1.85 -10.03
C GLU A 85 29.92 0.37 -9.90
N SER A 86 28.92 -0.54 -9.84
CA SER A 86 29.08 -1.99 -9.80
C SER A 86 28.75 -2.64 -11.15
N GLY A 87 29.10 -1.99 -12.27
CA GLY A 87 28.80 -2.45 -13.64
C GLY A 87 29.25 -3.90 -13.88
N ILE A 88 28.47 -4.63 -14.69
CA ILE A 88 28.63 -6.07 -14.94
C ILE A 88 29.17 -6.40 -16.34
N ASP A 89 29.23 -5.41 -17.22
CA ASP A 89 29.69 -5.54 -18.60
C ASP A 89 30.31 -4.21 -19.05
N GLN A 90 31.32 -4.24 -19.90
CA GLN A 90 32.00 -3.05 -20.40
C GLN A 90 31.24 -2.34 -21.54
N SER A 91 30.31 -3.05 -22.19
CA SER A 91 29.59 -2.57 -23.39
C SER A 91 28.08 -2.56 -23.20
N LYS A 92 27.50 -3.65 -22.68
CA LYS A 92 26.08 -3.81 -22.51
C LYS A 92 25.62 -3.24 -21.16
N ALA A 93 24.79 -2.21 -21.20
CA ALA A 93 24.20 -1.62 -20.01
C ALA A 93 23.38 -2.64 -19.20
N ALA A 94 23.53 -2.67 -17.87
CA ALA A 94 22.73 -3.48 -16.96
C ALA A 94 21.21 -3.17 -17.09
N GLY A 95 20.87 -1.94 -17.40
CA GLY A 95 19.49 -1.51 -17.66
C GLY A 95 18.80 -2.25 -18.83
N ILE A 96 19.54 -2.81 -19.79
CA ILE A 96 18.95 -3.60 -20.89
C ILE A 96 18.33 -4.91 -20.36
N TYR A 97 18.96 -5.53 -19.37
CA TYR A 97 18.38 -6.70 -18.72
C TYR A 97 17.12 -6.34 -17.92
N VAL A 98 17.14 -5.21 -17.20
CA VAL A 98 15.99 -4.70 -16.46
C VAL A 98 14.84 -4.38 -17.39
N HIS A 99 15.11 -3.73 -18.53
CA HIS A 99 14.13 -3.44 -19.57
C HIS A 99 13.38 -4.71 -20.02
N GLN A 100 14.13 -5.79 -20.28
CA GLN A 100 13.57 -7.08 -20.69
C GLN A 100 12.76 -7.76 -19.56
N LEU A 101 13.28 -7.75 -18.32
CA LEU A 101 12.60 -8.37 -17.17
C LEU A 101 11.27 -7.68 -16.86
N LEU A 102 11.21 -6.36 -16.96
CA LEU A 102 10.01 -5.56 -16.74
C LEU A 102 9.09 -5.46 -17.97
N LYS A 103 9.47 -6.05 -19.11
CA LYS A 103 8.72 -6.00 -20.37
C LYS A 103 8.38 -4.56 -20.77
N LEU A 104 9.34 -3.63 -20.63
CA LEU A 104 9.15 -2.24 -21.02
C LEU A 104 8.99 -2.12 -22.56
N PRO A 105 8.39 -1.02 -23.05
CA PRO A 105 8.15 -0.83 -24.49
C PRO A 105 9.42 -0.93 -25.33
N GLU A 106 9.31 -1.46 -26.54
CA GLU A 106 10.42 -1.56 -27.49
C GLU A 106 11.05 -0.19 -27.82
N PHE A 107 10.22 0.85 -27.89
CA PHE A 107 10.66 2.23 -28.15
C PHE A 107 11.07 2.95 -26.86
N CYS A 108 12.01 2.37 -26.12
CA CYS A 108 12.56 2.89 -24.89
C CYS A 108 14.08 2.96 -24.98
N ARG A 109 14.67 4.14 -24.69
CA ARG A 109 16.14 4.31 -24.62
C ARG A 109 16.63 3.69 -23.31
N VAL A 110 17.81 3.07 -23.35
CA VAL A 110 18.47 2.56 -22.15
C VAL A 110 19.92 2.99 -22.13
N ILE A 111 20.35 3.69 -21.08
CA ILE A 111 21.70 4.22 -20.91
C ILE A 111 22.20 3.89 -19.52
N GLU A 112 23.46 3.44 -19.42
CA GLU A 112 24.14 3.29 -18.14
C GLU A 112 25.06 4.48 -17.86
N LEU A 113 25.04 4.98 -16.63
CA LEU A 113 25.78 6.16 -16.18
C LEU A 113 26.81 5.78 -15.12
N LYS A 114 28.04 6.33 -15.28
CA LYS A 114 29.14 6.09 -14.36
C LYS A 114 29.86 7.39 -13.99
N GLN A 115 29.81 7.76 -12.72
CA GLN A 115 30.67 8.69 -12.00
C GLN A 115 30.58 8.39 -10.49
N ALA A 116 31.10 7.23 -10.11
CA ALA A 116 31.02 6.74 -8.74
C ALA A 116 29.61 6.95 -8.16
N CYS A 117 29.47 7.27 -6.89
CA CYS A 117 28.18 7.44 -6.21
C CYS A 117 27.34 8.63 -6.70
N TYR A 118 27.92 9.58 -7.47
CA TYR A 118 27.20 10.74 -8.04
C TYR A 118 26.32 10.38 -9.24
N SER A 119 26.52 9.25 -9.88
CA SER A 119 25.90 8.89 -11.17
C SER A 119 24.36 9.00 -11.17
N ALA A 120 23.69 8.67 -10.06
CA ALA A 120 22.23 8.79 -9.96
C ALA A 120 21.76 10.26 -10.00
N THR A 121 22.50 11.17 -9.37
CA THR A 121 22.20 12.60 -9.43
C THR A 121 22.48 13.17 -10.83
N ALA A 122 23.56 12.75 -11.48
CA ALA A 122 23.80 13.08 -12.89
C ALA A 122 22.61 12.64 -13.77
N GLY A 123 22.12 11.40 -13.55
CA GLY A 123 20.93 10.88 -14.22
C GLY A 123 19.66 11.70 -13.96
N LEU A 124 19.46 12.15 -12.72
CA LEU A 124 18.34 13.02 -12.35
C LEU A 124 18.40 14.35 -13.10
N GLN A 125 19.56 15.01 -13.15
CA GLN A 125 19.74 16.29 -13.87
C GLN A 125 19.52 16.11 -15.39
N MET A 126 20.05 15.03 -15.99
CA MET A 126 19.81 14.69 -17.39
C MET A 126 18.32 14.44 -17.68
N ALA A 127 17.67 13.64 -16.84
CA ALA A 127 16.25 13.32 -17.00
C ALA A 127 15.36 14.57 -16.90
N MET A 128 15.67 15.48 -15.99
CA MET A 128 14.95 16.77 -15.90
C MET A 128 15.06 17.58 -17.19
N ALA A 129 16.26 17.70 -17.77
CA ALA A 129 16.44 18.40 -19.04
C ALA A 129 15.71 17.69 -20.19
N MET A 130 15.74 16.37 -20.25
CA MET A 130 15.01 15.57 -21.25
C MET A 130 13.49 15.78 -21.13
N LEU A 131 12.92 15.71 -19.90
CA LEU A 131 11.48 15.88 -19.67
C LEU A 131 10.99 17.30 -20.01
N GLN A 132 11.81 18.34 -19.77
CA GLN A 132 11.48 19.71 -20.16
C GLN A 132 11.32 19.87 -21.66
N GLN A 133 12.12 19.15 -22.46
CA GLN A 133 12.09 19.17 -23.93
C GLN A 133 11.09 18.16 -24.53
N GLN A 134 10.51 17.29 -23.74
CA GLN A 134 9.61 16.24 -24.20
C GLN A 134 8.32 16.82 -24.81
N VAL A 135 7.99 16.37 -26.04
CA VAL A 135 6.77 16.80 -26.75
C VAL A 135 5.53 16.18 -26.11
N ASP A 136 5.53 14.86 -25.91
CA ASP A 136 4.48 14.16 -25.19
C ASP A 136 4.72 14.25 -23.69
N LYS A 137 3.93 15.07 -23.00
CA LYS A 137 4.05 15.33 -21.56
C LYS A 137 3.65 14.17 -20.66
N ASN A 138 3.04 13.11 -21.19
CA ASN A 138 2.73 11.89 -20.45
C ASN A 138 3.95 10.98 -20.34
N LYS A 139 4.95 11.15 -21.22
CA LYS A 139 6.18 10.34 -21.18
C LYS A 139 6.96 10.58 -19.89
N LYS A 140 7.52 9.51 -19.37
CA LYS A 140 8.24 9.43 -18.09
C LYS A 140 9.61 8.81 -18.31
N ILE A 141 10.51 9.07 -17.37
CA ILE A 141 11.86 8.47 -17.35
C ILE A 141 11.98 7.63 -16.11
N LEU A 142 12.46 6.39 -16.26
CA LEU A 142 12.81 5.52 -15.16
C LEU A 142 14.30 5.65 -14.87
N LEU A 143 14.65 6.27 -13.75
CA LEU A 143 16.02 6.38 -13.25
C LEU A 143 16.22 5.33 -12.16
N ILE A 144 17.21 4.46 -12.34
CA ILE A 144 17.53 3.38 -11.39
C ILE A 144 18.94 3.61 -10.87
N ALA A 145 19.11 3.52 -9.56
CA ALA A 145 20.41 3.45 -8.88
C ALA A 145 20.52 2.10 -8.16
N ALA A 146 21.52 1.30 -8.51
CA ALA A 146 21.67 -0.05 -7.95
C ALA A 146 23.14 -0.43 -7.80
N ASP A 147 23.57 -0.80 -6.58
CA ASP A 147 24.94 -1.14 -6.29
C ASP A 147 25.11 -2.22 -5.24
N ILE A 148 26.28 -2.87 -5.30
CA ILE A 148 26.83 -3.75 -4.29
C ILE A 148 28.18 -3.17 -3.88
N ALA A 149 28.28 -2.62 -2.68
CA ALA A 149 29.53 -2.11 -2.16
C ALA A 149 30.40 -3.29 -1.71
N ARG A 150 31.60 -3.43 -2.31
CA ARG A 150 32.50 -4.55 -2.07
C ARG A 150 33.89 -4.07 -1.72
N TYR A 151 34.39 -4.48 -0.54
CA TYR A 151 35.73 -4.27 -0.04
C TYR A 151 36.34 -5.62 0.37
N GLY A 152 37.64 -5.74 0.39
CA GLY A 152 38.31 -7.00 0.79
C GLY A 152 37.91 -7.45 2.20
N LEU A 153 37.72 -8.75 2.38
CA LEU A 153 37.45 -9.36 3.69
C LEU A 153 38.60 -9.03 4.67
N GLY A 154 38.26 -8.68 5.89
CA GLY A 154 39.19 -8.23 6.93
C GLY A 154 39.79 -6.84 6.73
N SER A 155 39.44 -6.12 5.65
CA SER A 155 39.85 -4.75 5.43
C SER A 155 39.06 -3.76 6.32
N THR A 156 39.60 -2.54 6.46
CA THR A 156 38.89 -1.47 7.20
C THR A 156 37.59 -1.03 6.55
N GLY A 157 37.42 -1.29 5.25
CA GLY A 157 36.22 -0.99 4.49
C GLY A 157 35.09 -2.03 4.64
N GLU A 158 35.42 -3.27 5.07
CA GLU A 158 34.44 -4.37 5.14
C GLU A 158 33.16 -4.01 5.90
N SER A 159 33.28 -3.29 7.01
CA SER A 159 32.16 -2.88 7.85
C SER A 159 31.26 -1.78 7.26
N SER A 160 31.67 -1.17 6.15
CA SER A 160 30.86 -0.17 5.44
C SER A 160 30.20 -0.71 4.17
N GLN A 161 30.29 -2.02 3.91
CA GLN A 161 29.60 -2.66 2.79
C GLN A 161 28.08 -2.57 2.92
N GLY A 162 27.40 -2.82 1.82
CA GLY A 162 25.96 -2.89 1.72
C GLY A 162 25.53 -3.18 0.30
N ALA A 163 24.26 -3.39 0.10
CA ALA A 163 23.68 -3.61 -1.22
C ALA A 163 22.22 -3.16 -1.26
N GLY A 164 21.82 -2.55 -2.37
CA GLY A 164 20.44 -2.12 -2.57
C GLY A 164 20.23 -1.37 -3.87
N ALA A 165 18.98 -1.11 -4.18
CA ALA A 165 18.55 -0.37 -5.35
C ALA A 165 17.41 0.58 -5.02
N ILE A 166 17.43 1.76 -5.62
CA ILE A 166 16.32 2.71 -5.70
C ILE A 166 15.96 2.90 -7.17
N ALA A 167 14.68 2.85 -7.48
CA ALA A 167 14.13 3.23 -8.75
C ALA A 167 13.23 4.45 -8.58
N MET A 168 13.37 5.42 -9.44
CA MET A 168 12.63 6.69 -9.44
C MET A 168 11.93 6.86 -10.77
N VAL A 169 10.62 7.02 -10.79
CA VAL A 169 9.92 7.50 -11.98
C VAL A 169 9.92 9.01 -11.95
N LEU A 170 10.42 9.61 -13.00
CA LEU A 170 10.51 11.05 -13.19
C LEU A 170 9.46 11.52 -14.19
N SER A 171 8.76 12.60 -13.88
CA SER A 171 7.65 13.11 -14.69
C SER A 171 7.55 14.65 -14.71
N ASN A 172 6.73 15.15 -15.63
CA ASN A 172 6.33 16.56 -15.67
C ASN A 172 5.22 16.90 -14.68
N GLN A 173 4.72 15.92 -13.93
CA GLN A 173 3.71 16.07 -12.88
C GLN A 173 4.10 15.18 -11.68
N PRO A 174 5.17 15.56 -10.96
CA PRO A 174 5.69 14.75 -9.86
C PRO A 174 4.74 14.76 -8.67
N ARG A 175 4.48 13.59 -8.09
CA ARG A 175 3.66 13.43 -6.87
C ARG A 175 4.48 13.42 -5.58
N LEU A 176 5.79 13.11 -5.65
CA LEU A 176 6.64 13.08 -4.45
C LEU A 176 7.44 14.36 -4.26
N ILE A 177 8.35 14.64 -5.18
CA ILE A 177 9.29 15.76 -5.05
C ILE A 177 9.36 16.53 -6.35
N ARG A 178 9.03 17.79 -6.35
CA ARG A 178 9.34 18.71 -7.43
C ARG A 178 10.77 19.22 -7.24
N ILE A 179 11.64 18.96 -8.19
CA ILE A 179 13.03 19.45 -8.15
C ILE A 179 13.06 20.92 -8.54
N GLU A 180 13.78 21.72 -7.79
CA GLU A 180 13.91 23.14 -8.03
C GLU A 180 15.07 23.44 -9.01
N PRO A 181 14.92 24.45 -9.88
CA PRO A 181 16.01 24.86 -10.75
C PRO A 181 17.18 25.47 -9.98
N GLY A 182 18.37 25.27 -10.53
CA GLY A 182 19.62 25.79 -9.98
C GLY A 182 20.27 24.81 -9.00
N SER A 183 21.55 24.54 -9.23
CA SER A 183 22.38 23.71 -8.36
C SER A 183 23.80 24.29 -8.26
N GLY A 184 24.55 23.86 -7.27
CA GLY A 184 25.95 24.18 -7.12
C GLY A 184 26.78 22.91 -7.20
N TYR A 185 27.67 22.84 -8.14
CA TYR A 185 28.54 21.66 -8.34
C TYR A 185 30.01 22.02 -8.34
N HIS A 186 30.85 21.04 -8.00
CA HIS A 186 32.31 21.12 -7.99
C HIS A 186 32.91 19.79 -8.45
N THR A 187 33.90 19.89 -9.34
CA THR A 187 34.62 18.73 -9.87
C THR A 187 36.13 18.94 -9.67
N GLN A 188 36.83 17.86 -9.31
CA GLN A 188 38.29 17.87 -9.17
C GLN A 188 38.84 16.49 -9.49
N ASP A 189 39.98 16.40 -10.19
CA ASP A 189 40.68 15.14 -10.43
C ASP A 189 41.48 14.73 -9.19
N VAL A 190 41.08 13.64 -8.54
CA VAL A 190 41.68 13.08 -7.32
C VAL A 190 41.48 11.57 -7.26
N MET A 191 42.33 10.89 -6.51
CA MET A 191 42.24 9.45 -6.27
C MET A 191 41.97 9.19 -4.78
N ASP A 192 40.75 9.47 -4.35
CA ASP A 192 40.29 9.28 -2.96
C ASP A 192 39.66 7.90 -2.75
N PHE A 193 38.92 7.41 -3.76
CA PHE A 193 38.32 6.09 -3.86
C PHE A 193 38.24 5.72 -5.33
N TRP A 194 38.72 4.53 -5.70
CA TRP A 194 38.70 4.07 -7.08
C TRP A 194 38.72 2.55 -7.18
N ARG A 195 38.30 1.98 -8.29
CA ARG A 195 38.31 0.55 -8.57
C ARG A 195 38.77 0.29 -10.01
N PRO A 196 40.05 -0.02 -10.23
CA PRO A 196 40.55 -0.39 -11.54
C PRO A 196 39.84 -1.60 -12.12
N ASN A 197 39.69 -1.67 -13.45
CA ASN A 197 38.99 -2.78 -14.12
C ASN A 197 39.50 -4.18 -13.85
N TYR A 198 40.73 -4.32 -13.36
CA TYR A 198 41.39 -5.61 -13.01
C TYR A 198 41.15 -6.00 -11.54
N ARG A 199 40.31 -5.25 -10.78
CA ARG A 199 40.02 -5.53 -9.38
C ARG A 199 38.52 -5.57 -9.14
N ASP A 200 38.09 -6.50 -8.29
CA ASP A 200 36.73 -6.58 -7.81
C ASP A 200 36.46 -5.67 -6.59
N GLU A 201 37.50 -5.41 -5.80
CA GLU A 201 37.42 -4.60 -4.60
C GLU A 201 37.90 -3.17 -4.86
N ALA A 202 37.26 -2.23 -4.20
CA ALA A 202 37.68 -0.84 -4.22
C ALA A 202 38.94 -0.57 -3.39
N LEU A 203 39.70 0.41 -3.83
CA LEU A 203 40.79 1.04 -3.09
C LEU A 203 40.33 2.35 -2.52
N VAL A 204 40.71 2.67 -1.28
CA VAL A 204 40.28 3.90 -0.61
C VAL A 204 41.36 4.51 0.26
N GLU A 205 41.59 5.79 0.13
CA GLU A 205 42.36 6.61 1.06
C GLU A 205 41.44 7.30 2.09
N GLY A 206 40.93 6.54 3.06
CA GLY A 206 39.77 6.87 3.86
C GLY A 206 39.83 8.24 4.55
N LYS A 207 40.99 8.67 5.10
CA LYS A 207 41.11 10.00 5.72
C LYS A 207 41.00 11.11 4.70
N HIS A 208 41.70 10.98 3.59
CA HIS A 208 41.68 11.93 2.48
C HIS A 208 40.30 12.03 1.86
N SER A 209 39.61 10.90 1.66
CA SER A 209 38.26 10.84 1.12
C SER A 209 37.25 11.60 2.02
N ILE A 210 37.34 11.46 3.36
CA ILE A 210 36.49 12.21 4.30
C ILE A 210 36.73 13.73 4.19
N GLU A 211 37.99 14.15 4.16
CA GLU A 211 38.35 15.56 4.04
C GLU A 211 37.84 16.16 2.73
N LEU A 212 38.03 15.44 1.63
CA LEU A 212 37.60 15.84 0.30
C LEU A 212 36.06 15.94 0.20
N TYR A 213 35.36 14.95 0.75
CA TYR A 213 33.90 14.97 0.81
C TYR A 213 33.36 16.24 1.50
N LEU A 214 33.95 16.63 2.64
CA LEU A 214 33.55 17.83 3.41
C LEU A 214 33.95 19.13 2.71
N GLU A 215 35.09 19.18 2.03
CA GLU A 215 35.50 20.36 1.28
C GLU A 215 34.67 20.56 0.00
N THR A 216 34.36 19.46 -0.67
CA THR A 216 33.49 19.49 -1.86
C THR A 216 32.06 19.92 -1.49
N LEU A 217 31.52 19.45 -0.34
CA LEU A 217 30.26 19.96 0.20
C LEU A 217 30.28 21.50 0.35
N LYS A 218 31.33 22.03 0.99
CA LYS A 218 31.47 23.47 1.17
C LYS A 218 31.46 24.22 -0.16
N LYS A 219 32.22 23.78 -1.14
CA LYS A 219 32.32 24.42 -2.47
C LYS A 219 30.98 24.35 -3.22
N SER A 220 30.33 23.18 -3.22
CA SER A 220 29.02 22.99 -3.85
C SER A 220 27.93 23.83 -3.18
N TRP A 221 27.91 23.89 -1.85
CA TRP A 221 26.98 24.74 -1.11
C TRP A 221 27.14 26.21 -1.42
N LEU A 222 28.36 26.76 -1.38
CA LEU A 222 28.62 28.16 -1.70
C LEU A 222 28.21 28.50 -3.13
N ARG A 223 28.49 27.59 -4.07
CA ARG A 223 28.03 27.75 -5.47
C ARG A 223 26.53 27.72 -5.59
N TYR A 224 25.86 26.82 -4.88
CA TYR A 224 24.39 26.76 -4.83
C TYR A 224 23.78 28.04 -4.32
N GLN A 225 24.30 28.61 -3.24
CA GLN A 225 23.88 29.92 -2.72
C GLN A 225 24.04 31.04 -3.77
N GLN A 226 25.18 31.07 -4.46
CA GLN A 226 25.44 32.07 -5.51
C GLN A 226 24.44 31.97 -6.69
N VAL A 227 24.10 30.74 -7.11
CA VAL A 227 23.22 30.48 -8.26
C VAL A 227 21.76 30.70 -7.91
N THR A 228 21.32 30.33 -6.71
CA THR A 228 19.90 30.31 -6.33
C THR A 228 19.48 31.44 -5.41
N GLY A 229 20.43 32.11 -4.73
CA GLY A 229 20.17 33.09 -3.66
C GLY A 229 19.68 32.46 -2.34
N ARG A 230 19.46 31.13 -2.29
CA ARG A 230 18.90 30.45 -1.11
C ARG A 230 19.90 30.31 0.01
N GLN A 231 19.40 30.45 1.24
CA GLN A 231 20.16 30.34 2.48
C GLN A 231 19.87 28.99 3.18
N TYR A 232 20.65 28.70 4.23
CA TYR A 232 20.43 27.49 5.05
C TYR A 232 19.02 27.43 5.62
N SER A 233 18.53 28.56 6.14
CA SER A 233 17.20 28.71 6.74
C SER A 233 16.03 28.49 5.76
N ASP A 234 16.29 28.46 4.46
CA ASP A 234 15.26 28.19 3.44
C ASP A 234 14.97 26.69 3.29
N HIS A 235 15.72 25.85 3.99
CA HIS A 235 15.60 24.40 3.91
C HIS A 235 15.07 23.83 5.24
N ASP A 236 14.12 22.90 5.16
CA ASP A 236 13.51 22.26 6.32
C ASP A 236 14.23 20.98 6.74
N ARG A 237 14.79 20.23 5.77
CA ARG A 237 15.53 18.98 5.97
C ARG A 237 16.69 18.90 4.99
N PHE A 238 17.72 18.12 5.36
CA PHE A 238 18.89 17.91 4.53
C PHE A 238 19.16 16.44 4.29
N LEU A 239 19.58 16.12 3.10
CA LEU A 239 19.89 14.75 2.61
C LEU A 239 21.31 14.74 2.06
N TYR A 240 22.05 13.75 2.43
CA TYR A 240 23.46 13.61 2.06
C TYR A 240 23.69 12.27 1.38
N HIS A 241 24.67 12.18 0.49
CA HIS A 241 25.26 10.89 0.16
C HIS A 241 25.79 10.22 1.41
N ILE A 242 25.44 8.95 1.65
CA ILE A 242 25.68 8.24 2.91
C ILE A 242 26.61 7.05 2.66
N PRO A 243 27.95 7.24 2.61
CA PRO A 243 28.89 6.10 2.64
C PRO A 243 28.81 5.34 3.97
N VAL A 244 28.69 6.09 5.06
CA VAL A 244 28.30 5.63 6.40
C VAL A 244 27.50 6.72 7.10
N PRO A 245 26.55 6.39 7.97
CA PRO A 245 25.69 7.39 8.64
C PRO A 245 26.46 8.49 9.35
N LYS A 246 27.57 8.16 10.01
CA LYS A 246 28.39 9.14 10.73
C LYS A 246 29.06 10.19 9.84
N LEU A 247 29.31 9.88 8.57
CA LEU A 247 29.86 10.87 7.63
C LEU A 247 28.79 11.89 7.22
N ALA A 248 27.57 11.46 7.02
CA ALA A 248 26.43 12.39 6.77
C ALA A 248 26.19 13.32 7.97
N GLU A 249 26.26 12.81 9.21
CA GLU A 249 26.21 13.64 10.41
C GLU A 249 27.34 14.70 10.45
N LYS A 250 28.59 14.30 10.12
CA LYS A 250 29.72 15.23 10.02
C LYS A 250 29.52 16.29 8.93
N ALA A 251 28.97 15.88 7.79
CA ALA A 251 28.64 16.80 6.70
C ALA A 251 27.63 17.86 7.13
N HIS A 252 26.56 17.42 7.80
CA HIS A 252 25.54 18.34 8.30
C HIS A 252 26.08 19.28 9.38
N GLN A 253 26.88 18.77 10.32
CA GLN A 253 27.59 19.61 11.30
C GLN A 253 28.46 20.66 10.62
N LYS A 254 29.23 20.28 9.59
CA LYS A 254 30.05 21.20 8.81
C LYS A 254 29.22 22.27 8.12
N LEU A 255 28.10 21.88 7.50
CA LEU A 255 27.20 22.82 6.83
C LEU A 255 26.54 23.78 7.80
N ALA A 256 26.04 23.31 8.95
CA ALA A 256 25.48 24.15 10.02
C ALA A 256 26.49 25.16 10.57
N MET A 257 27.73 24.72 10.82
CA MET A 257 28.79 25.60 11.28
C MET A 257 29.15 26.68 10.24
N LEU A 258 29.19 26.34 8.95
CA LEU A 258 29.46 27.31 7.88
C LEU A 258 28.39 28.42 7.81
N ASN A 259 27.16 28.09 8.19
CA ASN A 259 26.04 29.02 8.16
C ASN A 259 25.67 29.57 9.52
N GLN A 260 26.59 29.50 10.51
CA GLN A 260 26.42 30.03 11.87
C GLN A 260 25.06 29.64 12.49
N GLN A 261 24.67 28.39 12.32
CA GLN A 261 23.38 27.88 12.80
C GLN A 261 23.25 28.09 14.31
N PRO A 262 22.19 28.80 14.80
CA PRO A 262 22.03 29.11 16.21
C PRO A 262 21.59 27.91 17.08
N ARG A 263 21.11 26.84 16.48
CA ARG A 263 20.67 25.64 17.20
C ARG A 263 21.84 24.83 17.71
N PRO A 264 21.68 24.13 18.86
CA PRO A 264 22.63 23.10 19.26
C PRO A 264 22.83 22.07 18.12
N ILE A 265 24.10 21.76 17.83
CA ILE A 265 24.43 20.80 16.72
C ILE A 265 23.69 19.45 16.87
N LYS A 266 23.56 18.96 18.11
CA LYS A 266 22.83 17.69 18.36
C LYS A 266 21.37 17.79 17.94
N GLN A 267 20.68 18.86 18.31
CA GLN A 267 19.29 19.07 17.93
C GLN A 267 19.12 19.20 16.41
N ALA A 268 20.00 19.92 15.72
CA ALA A 268 19.96 20.00 14.26
C ALA A 268 20.14 18.64 13.59
N LEU A 269 21.00 17.76 14.15
CA LEU A 269 21.15 16.39 13.64
C LEU A 269 19.86 15.59 13.79
N ASP A 270 19.21 15.67 14.96
CA ASP A 270 17.99 14.91 15.21
C ASP A 270 16.82 15.45 14.36
N ASP A 271 16.65 16.78 14.31
CA ASP A 271 15.52 17.45 13.64
C ASP A 271 15.67 17.47 12.10
N GLU A 272 16.89 17.66 11.58
CA GLU A 272 17.08 18.01 10.17
C GLU A 272 17.53 16.83 9.29
N ILE A 273 18.16 15.79 9.87
CA ILE A 273 18.65 14.63 9.11
C ILE A 273 18.35 13.27 9.74
N GLY A 274 17.91 13.21 11.02
CA GLY A 274 17.84 11.95 11.79
C GLY A 274 17.10 10.83 11.07
N ASP A 275 15.91 11.11 10.55
CA ASP A 275 15.08 10.12 9.87
C ASP A 275 15.68 9.64 8.54
N SER A 276 16.46 10.47 7.85
CA SER A 276 17.12 10.09 6.58
C SER A 276 18.19 9.02 6.75
N LEU A 277 18.73 8.83 7.97
CA LEU A 277 19.81 7.88 8.23
C LEU A 277 19.32 6.49 8.66
N ARG A 278 18.04 6.31 8.95
CA ARG A 278 17.53 5.11 9.62
C ARG A 278 17.63 3.85 8.75
N TYR A 279 17.29 3.92 7.46
CA TYR A 279 17.43 2.79 6.56
C TYR A 279 18.89 2.48 6.28
N SER A 280 19.73 3.48 6.05
CA SER A 280 21.16 3.29 5.79
C SER A 280 21.90 2.60 6.94
N LYS A 281 21.49 2.81 8.20
CA LYS A 281 22.03 2.09 9.38
C LYS A 281 21.83 0.58 9.29
N GLN A 282 20.84 0.13 8.53
CA GLN A 282 20.47 -1.28 8.39
C GLN A 282 20.92 -1.91 7.08
N VAL A 283 20.97 -1.16 5.98
CA VAL A 283 21.29 -1.73 4.66
C VAL A 283 22.76 -1.55 4.27
N GLY A 284 23.46 -0.60 4.90
CA GLY A 284 24.86 -0.26 4.57
C GLY A 284 24.98 0.70 3.40
N ASN A 285 26.22 0.83 2.88
CA ASN A 285 26.48 1.68 1.72
C ASN A 285 25.94 1.03 0.44
N CYS A 286 25.12 1.76 -0.28
CA CYS A 286 24.57 1.37 -1.58
C CYS A 286 25.04 2.31 -2.70
N TYR A 287 26.21 2.92 -2.53
CA TYR A 287 26.86 3.84 -3.48
C TYR A 287 25.89 4.83 -4.13
N THR A 288 25.57 4.65 -5.42
CA THR A 288 24.67 5.57 -6.18
C THR A 288 23.27 5.69 -5.59
N ALA A 289 22.78 4.64 -4.92
CA ALA A 289 21.43 4.61 -4.31
C ALA A 289 21.39 5.31 -2.93
N SER A 290 22.53 5.47 -2.23
CA SER A 290 22.57 5.86 -0.82
C SER A 290 21.85 7.17 -0.50
N LEU A 291 21.98 8.21 -1.34
CA LEU A 291 21.31 9.49 -1.16
C LEU A 291 19.77 9.33 -1.23
N TYR A 292 19.30 8.54 -2.18
CA TYR A 292 17.86 8.35 -2.44
C TYR A 292 17.22 7.32 -1.50
N ILE A 293 18.00 6.38 -0.94
CA ILE A 293 17.58 5.58 0.22
C ILE A 293 17.40 6.49 1.44
N GLY A 294 18.25 7.51 1.61
CA GLY A 294 18.08 8.54 2.62
C GLY A 294 16.81 9.37 2.43
N LEU A 295 16.49 9.74 1.19
CA LEU A 295 15.22 10.41 0.87
C LEU A 295 14.02 9.52 1.23
N LEU A 296 14.02 8.26 0.81
CA LEU A 296 12.95 7.33 1.13
C LEU A 296 12.80 7.12 2.63
N SER A 297 13.92 6.97 3.35
CA SER A 297 13.93 6.83 4.81
C SER A 297 13.27 8.04 5.50
N LEU A 298 13.56 9.26 5.03
CA LEU A 298 12.92 10.48 5.53
C LEU A 298 11.42 10.48 5.26
N LEU A 299 10.99 10.20 4.02
CA LEU A 299 9.58 10.22 3.62
C LEU A 299 8.74 9.13 4.33
N ASP A 300 9.33 7.94 4.54
CA ASP A 300 8.65 6.80 5.17
C ASP A 300 8.55 6.94 6.70
N LEU A 301 9.50 7.61 7.36
CA LEU A 301 9.68 7.50 8.81
C LEU A 301 9.50 8.82 9.57
N SER A 302 9.41 9.95 8.86
CA SER A 302 9.13 11.25 9.51
C SER A 302 7.74 11.21 10.14
N GLN A 303 7.66 11.73 11.37
CA GLN A 303 6.39 11.95 12.06
C GLN A 303 5.75 13.29 11.69
N ASP A 304 6.52 14.18 11.04
CA ASP A 304 6.03 15.48 10.58
C ASP A 304 5.40 15.34 9.19
N ASP A 305 4.39 16.17 8.92
CA ASP A 305 3.94 16.37 7.53
C ASP A 305 4.98 17.21 6.77
N LEU A 306 5.56 16.60 5.77
CA LEU A 306 6.60 17.22 4.95
C LEU A 306 6.03 18.01 3.76
N THR A 307 4.71 18.07 3.58
CA THR A 307 4.06 18.79 2.47
C THR A 307 4.56 20.23 2.37
N GLY A 308 5.03 20.63 1.20
CA GLY A 308 5.55 21.97 0.92
C GLY A 308 6.94 22.25 1.50
N LYS A 309 7.52 21.32 2.24
CA LYS A 309 8.86 21.46 2.84
C LYS A 309 9.95 21.40 1.78
N ARG A 310 10.96 22.24 1.93
CA ARG A 310 12.14 22.25 1.06
C ARG A 310 13.19 21.31 1.61
N LEU A 311 13.62 20.37 0.79
CA LEU A 311 14.70 19.44 1.07
C LEU A 311 15.97 19.90 0.35
N GLY A 312 17.10 19.98 1.05
CA GLY A 312 18.43 20.17 0.48
C GLY A 312 19.12 18.83 0.26
N PHE A 313 19.69 18.62 -0.92
CA PHE A 313 20.36 17.38 -1.31
C PHE A 313 21.83 17.63 -1.58
N TYR A 314 22.71 16.87 -0.95
CA TYR A 314 24.13 16.85 -1.29
C TYR A 314 24.51 15.46 -1.81
N SER A 315 24.83 15.40 -3.11
CA SER A 315 25.35 14.23 -3.80
C SER A 315 26.87 14.33 -3.93
N TYR A 316 27.56 13.21 -3.76
CA TYR A 316 29.01 13.13 -3.91
C TYR A 316 29.39 11.81 -4.57
N GLY A 317 30.29 11.88 -5.52
CA GLY A 317 30.97 10.72 -6.13
C GLY A 317 32.47 10.95 -6.12
N SER A 318 33.20 9.98 -5.62
CA SER A 318 34.67 10.00 -5.55
C SER A 318 35.32 10.17 -6.92
N GLY A 319 36.51 10.76 -6.97
CA GLY A 319 37.24 11.01 -8.18
C GLY A 319 37.43 12.47 -8.63
N CYS A 320 36.65 13.53 -8.27
CA CYS A 320 35.39 13.57 -7.56
C CYS A 320 34.41 14.57 -8.25
N VAL A 321 33.15 14.37 -8.00
CA VAL A 321 32.08 15.35 -8.32
C VAL A 321 31.19 15.48 -7.09
N GLY A 322 30.89 16.72 -6.68
CA GLY A 322 29.84 16.99 -5.68
C GLY A 322 28.83 18.00 -6.21
N GLU A 323 27.59 17.82 -5.85
CA GLU A 323 26.49 18.72 -6.24
C GLU A 323 25.50 18.92 -5.09
N PHE A 324 25.14 20.21 -4.85
CA PHE A 324 24.06 20.58 -3.95
C PHE A 324 22.89 21.14 -4.77
N PHE A 325 21.68 20.63 -4.50
CA PHE A 325 20.43 21.06 -5.13
C PHE A 325 19.27 20.95 -4.14
N SER A 326 18.07 21.39 -4.54
CA SER A 326 16.89 21.33 -3.67
C SER A 326 15.64 20.85 -4.40
N GLY A 327 14.65 20.42 -3.61
CA GLY A 327 13.34 20.04 -4.07
C GLY A 327 12.26 20.30 -3.03
N ILE A 328 11.00 20.37 -3.50
CA ILE A 328 9.82 20.64 -2.66
C ILE A 328 8.96 19.37 -2.61
N VAL A 329 8.66 18.93 -1.40
CA VAL A 329 7.73 17.79 -1.18
C VAL A 329 6.32 18.19 -1.63
N GLN A 330 5.69 17.31 -2.42
CA GLN A 330 4.38 17.59 -3.00
C GLN A 330 3.23 17.26 -2.04
N THR A 331 2.06 17.84 -2.29
CA THR A 331 0.82 17.51 -1.56
C THR A 331 0.44 16.05 -1.81
N ASN A 332 -0.08 15.37 -0.78
CA ASN A 332 -0.47 13.96 -0.83
C ASN A 332 0.65 12.98 -1.18
N TYR A 333 1.92 13.33 -0.94
CA TYR A 333 3.07 12.48 -1.23
C TYR A 333 2.97 11.10 -0.56
N GLN A 334 2.32 11.01 0.61
CA GLN A 334 2.13 9.76 1.33
C GLN A 334 1.33 8.72 0.52
N SER A 335 0.45 9.16 -0.38
CA SER A 335 -0.42 8.27 -1.18
C SER A 335 0.34 7.36 -2.15
N VAL A 336 1.57 7.71 -2.50
CA VAL A 336 2.43 6.95 -3.42
C VAL A 336 3.61 6.28 -2.73
N LEU A 337 3.73 6.40 -1.40
CA LEU A 337 4.73 5.71 -0.59
C LEU A 337 4.32 4.26 -0.33
N GLN A 338 5.31 3.40 -0.18
CA GLN A 338 5.14 1.99 0.16
C GLN A 338 5.76 1.68 1.54
N THR A 339 5.53 2.57 2.50
CA THR A 339 6.18 2.60 3.82
C THR A 339 6.11 1.25 4.54
N SER A 340 4.92 0.66 4.67
CA SER A 340 4.74 -0.62 5.35
C SER A 340 5.52 -1.76 4.67
N GLU A 341 5.54 -1.78 3.33
CA GLU A 341 6.27 -2.79 2.57
C GLU A 341 7.78 -2.63 2.70
N ASN A 342 8.26 -1.38 2.65
CA ASN A 342 9.69 -1.09 2.83
C ASN A 342 10.17 -1.49 4.23
N GLN A 343 9.40 -1.17 5.26
CA GLN A 343 9.71 -1.57 6.64
C GLN A 343 9.65 -3.09 6.82
N GLN A 344 8.64 -3.75 6.27
CA GLN A 344 8.52 -5.21 6.31
C GLN A 344 9.68 -5.89 5.59
N MET A 345 10.08 -5.40 4.41
CA MET A 345 11.23 -5.93 3.66
C MET A 345 12.51 -5.86 4.50
N ILE A 346 12.77 -4.74 5.18
CA ILE A 346 13.95 -4.57 6.03
C ILE A 346 13.91 -5.51 7.25
N THR A 347 12.74 -5.64 7.90
CA THR A 347 12.60 -6.42 9.14
C THR A 347 12.52 -7.93 8.91
N ALA A 348 12.04 -8.36 7.74
CA ALA A 348 11.90 -9.78 7.40
C ALA A 348 13.19 -10.42 6.86
N ARG A 349 14.30 -9.67 6.78
CA ARG A 349 15.59 -10.20 6.32
C ARG A 349 16.15 -11.26 7.26
N THR A 350 16.92 -12.19 6.69
CA THR A 350 17.56 -13.29 7.41
C THR A 350 19.00 -12.92 7.78
N ALA A 351 19.34 -13.05 9.07
CA ALA A 351 20.71 -12.87 9.54
C ALA A 351 21.63 -14.00 9.05
N LEU A 352 22.81 -13.64 8.58
CA LEU A 352 23.85 -14.59 8.19
C LEU A 352 24.85 -14.81 9.33
N SER A 353 25.31 -16.07 9.47
CA SER A 353 26.55 -16.35 10.18
C SER A 353 27.76 -15.84 9.38
N MET A 354 28.90 -15.61 10.04
CA MET A 354 30.13 -15.22 9.36
C MET A 354 30.56 -16.24 8.27
N THR A 355 30.43 -17.53 8.54
CA THR A 355 30.75 -18.58 7.56
C THR A 355 29.88 -18.46 6.31
N LYS A 356 28.57 -18.22 6.46
CA LYS A 356 27.66 -18.09 5.31
C LYS A 356 27.85 -16.78 4.56
N TYR A 357 28.19 -15.70 5.27
CA TYR A 357 28.58 -14.43 4.66
C TYR A 357 29.82 -14.59 3.78
N GLU A 358 30.87 -15.22 4.30
CA GLU A 358 32.12 -15.45 3.56
C GLU A 358 31.93 -16.43 2.38
N GLU A 359 31.01 -17.42 2.51
CA GLU A 359 30.58 -18.27 1.42
C GLU A 359 29.96 -17.49 0.28
N PHE A 360 28.98 -16.59 0.61
CA PHE A 360 28.35 -15.75 -0.39
C PHE A 360 29.31 -14.74 -1.01
N TYR A 361 30.17 -14.15 -0.18
CA TYR A 361 31.20 -13.21 -0.65
C TYR A 361 32.15 -13.86 -1.64
N ASN A 362 32.62 -15.09 -1.37
CA ASN A 362 33.58 -15.83 -2.19
C ASN A 362 32.90 -16.67 -3.28
N PHE A 363 31.63 -16.55 -3.52
CA PHE A 363 30.94 -17.28 -4.58
C PHE A 363 31.52 -16.90 -5.95
N ASN A 364 32.06 -17.89 -6.66
CA ASN A 364 32.73 -17.66 -7.94
C ASN A 364 31.77 -17.87 -9.12
N TYR A 365 31.62 -16.85 -9.92
CA TYR A 365 30.97 -16.95 -11.22
C TYR A 365 31.96 -17.40 -12.30
N PRO A 366 31.52 -18.20 -13.30
CA PRO A 366 32.42 -18.68 -14.36
C PRO A 366 32.94 -17.51 -15.20
N GLN A 367 34.27 -17.53 -15.47
CA GLN A 367 34.93 -16.53 -16.32
C GLN A 367 35.36 -17.13 -17.68
N ASP A 368 35.23 -18.44 -17.84
CA ASP A 368 35.66 -19.23 -18.99
C ASP A 368 34.53 -19.59 -19.98
N GLY A 369 33.30 -19.11 -19.71
CA GLY A 369 32.11 -19.44 -20.50
C GLY A 369 31.42 -20.75 -20.10
N SER A 370 31.91 -21.45 -19.10
CA SER A 370 31.25 -22.65 -18.59
C SER A 370 29.84 -22.35 -18.08
N SER A 371 28.97 -23.35 -18.12
CA SER A 371 27.60 -23.24 -17.63
C SER A 371 27.56 -23.41 -16.12
N LEU A 372 26.79 -22.58 -15.46
CA LEU A 372 26.49 -22.64 -14.02
C LEU A 372 24.98 -22.43 -13.78
N ILE A 373 24.38 -23.31 -13.02
CA ILE A 373 23.04 -23.11 -12.46
C ILE A 373 23.21 -22.64 -11.02
N ILE A 374 22.64 -21.49 -10.67
CA ILE A 374 22.72 -20.91 -9.33
C ILE A 374 21.49 -21.34 -8.54
N PRO A 375 21.64 -21.92 -7.34
CA PRO A 375 20.52 -22.22 -6.45
C PRO A 375 19.72 -20.96 -6.14
N GLU A 376 18.40 -21.13 -5.88
CA GLU A 376 17.55 -20.03 -5.50
C GLU A 376 17.70 -19.69 -4.02
N HIS A 377 18.04 -18.44 -3.73
CA HIS A 377 18.21 -17.88 -2.38
C HIS A 377 17.34 -16.65 -2.18
N THR A 378 17.16 -15.82 -3.23
CA THR A 378 16.41 -14.55 -3.12
C THR A 378 14.93 -14.78 -2.87
N THR A 379 14.31 -13.84 -2.16
CA THR A 379 12.85 -13.72 -2.03
C THR A 379 12.27 -12.68 -3.00
N GLY A 380 13.12 -11.99 -3.75
CA GLY A 380 12.71 -11.04 -4.79
C GLY A 380 12.07 -11.74 -5.99
N HIS A 381 11.31 -10.98 -6.77
CA HIS A 381 10.63 -11.50 -7.97
C HIS A 381 11.61 -11.84 -9.12
N PHE A 382 12.80 -11.27 -9.14
CA PHE A 382 13.78 -11.53 -10.18
C PHE A 382 15.08 -12.09 -9.60
N ARG A 383 15.69 -13.06 -10.31
CA ARG A 383 16.93 -13.73 -9.91
C ARG A 383 17.90 -13.91 -11.08
N LEU A 384 19.18 -14.00 -10.75
CA LEU A 384 20.22 -14.54 -11.64
C LEU A 384 20.19 -16.07 -11.51
N SER A 385 19.63 -16.75 -12.51
CA SER A 385 19.47 -18.21 -12.45
C SER A 385 20.73 -18.97 -12.86
N GLY A 386 21.69 -18.32 -13.53
CA GLY A 386 22.93 -18.94 -13.93
C GLY A 386 23.68 -18.24 -15.04
N PHE A 387 24.62 -18.98 -15.59
CA PHE A 387 25.49 -18.60 -16.72
C PHE A 387 25.47 -19.67 -17.79
N ASN A 388 25.61 -19.26 -19.05
CA ASN A 388 25.84 -20.17 -20.17
C ASN A 388 26.53 -19.41 -21.29
N ASN A 389 27.70 -19.95 -21.76
CA ASN A 389 28.47 -19.35 -22.83
C ASN A 389 28.72 -17.84 -22.64
N HIS A 390 29.30 -17.45 -21.50
CA HIS A 390 29.57 -16.08 -21.03
C HIS A 390 28.33 -15.21 -20.81
N LYS A 391 27.09 -15.73 -20.99
CA LYS A 391 25.85 -14.97 -20.84
C LYS A 391 25.27 -15.16 -19.43
N ARG A 392 24.92 -14.07 -18.78
CA ARG A 392 24.11 -14.04 -17.56
C ARG A 392 22.66 -14.38 -17.91
N ILE A 393 22.02 -15.28 -17.17
CA ILE A 393 20.63 -15.68 -17.38
C ILE A 393 19.82 -15.16 -16.21
N TYR A 394 19.00 -14.14 -16.50
CA TYR A 394 18.04 -13.57 -15.55
C TYR A 394 16.64 -14.07 -15.84
N GLN A 395 15.88 -14.33 -14.79
CA GLN A 395 14.48 -14.75 -14.91
C GLN A 395 13.66 -14.28 -13.71
N ALA A 396 12.34 -14.23 -13.87
CA ALA A 396 11.45 -14.15 -12.72
C ALA A 396 11.57 -15.43 -11.88
N THR A 397 11.51 -15.31 -10.56
CA THR A 397 11.36 -16.46 -9.66
C THR A 397 10.05 -17.15 -10.01
N ALA A 398 9.96 -18.46 -9.79
CA ALA A 398 8.69 -19.16 -9.88
C ALA A 398 7.67 -18.42 -8.99
N ASP A 399 6.46 -18.23 -9.50
CA ASP A 399 5.41 -17.56 -8.73
C ASP A 399 5.17 -18.35 -7.43
N LYS A 400 5.72 -17.82 -6.33
CA LYS A 400 5.52 -18.34 -4.98
C LYS A 400 4.22 -17.77 -4.43
N SER A 401 3.12 -17.80 -5.23
CA SER A 401 1.81 -17.59 -4.64
C SER A 401 1.71 -18.49 -3.42
N PRO A 402 1.26 -18.00 -2.28
CA PRO A 402 1.10 -18.84 -1.11
C PRO A 402 0.22 -20.03 -1.49
N ASP A 403 0.51 -21.22 -0.96
CA ASP A 403 -0.31 -22.40 -1.26
C ASP A 403 -1.76 -22.19 -0.81
N LYS A 404 -1.94 -21.28 0.14
CA LYS A 404 -3.23 -20.94 0.72
C LYS A 404 -3.19 -19.53 1.32
N THR A 405 -4.29 -18.78 1.22
CA THR A 405 -4.50 -17.50 1.92
C THR A 405 -5.87 -17.49 2.58
N HIS A 406 -5.96 -16.82 3.73
CA HIS A 406 -7.20 -16.66 4.46
C HIS A 406 -7.47 -15.19 4.71
N ALA A 407 -8.68 -14.73 4.39
CA ALA A 407 -9.13 -13.40 4.73
C ALA A 407 -10.53 -13.43 5.34
N ARG A 408 -10.78 -12.57 6.31
CA ARG A 408 -12.12 -12.41 6.86
C ARG A 408 -12.56 -10.96 6.85
N ALA A 409 -13.84 -10.73 6.57
CA ALA A 409 -14.47 -9.42 6.58
C ALA A 409 -15.69 -9.41 7.51
N PRO A 410 -15.92 -8.33 8.29
CA PRO A 410 -17.05 -8.22 9.19
C PRO A 410 -18.35 -7.92 8.47
N GLY A 411 -19.47 -8.36 9.03
CA GLY A 411 -20.79 -7.87 8.73
C GLY A 411 -21.05 -6.49 9.34
N LYS A 412 -22.27 -5.98 9.18
CA LYS A 412 -22.66 -4.64 9.64
C LYS A 412 -24.07 -4.59 10.23
N LEU A 413 -24.34 -3.52 10.96
CA LEU A 413 -25.70 -3.11 11.32
C LEU A 413 -25.89 -1.60 11.06
N ILE A 414 -27.01 -1.23 10.45
CA ILE A 414 -27.37 0.18 10.29
C ILE A 414 -28.07 0.65 11.58
N LEU A 415 -27.52 1.68 12.19
CA LEU A 415 -28.06 2.28 13.41
C LEU A 415 -29.12 3.33 13.11
N SER A 416 -28.99 4.08 12.01
CA SER A 416 -29.93 5.08 11.52
C SER A 416 -29.70 5.42 10.07
N GLY A 417 -30.73 5.92 9.37
CA GLY A 417 -30.63 6.44 8.01
C GLY A 417 -30.91 5.42 6.91
N GLU A 418 -31.43 4.21 7.24
CA GLU A 418 -31.92 3.25 6.26
C GLU A 418 -32.89 3.93 5.28
N HIS A 419 -32.85 3.55 4.01
CA HIS A 419 -33.62 4.11 2.91
C HIS A 419 -33.37 5.61 2.64
N ALA A 420 -33.29 6.46 3.67
CA ALA A 420 -33.09 7.89 3.50
C ALA A 420 -31.71 8.25 2.92
N VAL A 421 -30.70 7.39 3.10
CA VAL A 421 -29.33 7.60 2.60
C VAL A 421 -29.28 7.69 1.06
N VAL A 422 -30.12 6.96 0.35
CA VAL A 422 -30.21 7.05 -1.13
C VAL A 422 -30.92 8.31 -1.60
N HIS A 423 -31.53 9.06 -0.68
CA HIS A 423 -32.15 10.37 -0.88
C HIS A 423 -31.32 11.53 -0.31
N GLY A 424 -30.05 11.27 0.07
CA GLY A 424 -29.10 12.29 0.50
C GLY A 424 -29.05 12.55 2.01
N ALA A 425 -29.88 11.90 2.83
CA ALA A 425 -29.76 11.95 4.29
C ALA A 425 -28.51 11.19 4.76
N PRO A 426 -27.91 11.56 5.92
CA PRO A 426 -26.86 10.78 6.51
C PRO A 426 -27.36 9.41 7.01
N ALA A 427 -26.49 8.41 7.02
CA ALA A 427 -26.72 7.14 7.69
C ALA A 427 -25.55 6.81 8.62
N ILE A 428 -25.82 6.14 9.73
CA ILE A 428 -24.79 5.65 10.66
C ILE A 428 -24.89 4.14 10.75
N ALA A 429 -23.75 3.48 10.60
CA ALA A 429 -23.68 2.02 10.70
C ALA A 429 -22.40 1.57 11.41
N ILE A 430 -22.44 0.35 11.95
CA ILE A 430 -21.33 -0.28 12.66
C ILE A 430 -20.95 -1.61 12.02
N ALA A 431 -19.67 -1.91 11.99
CA ALA A 431 -19.19 -3.26 11.70
C ALA A 431 -19.33 -4.13 12.97
N ILE A 432 -19.68 -5.40 12.80
CA ILE A 432 -19.98 -6.32 13.89
C ILE A 432 -19.06 -7.53 13.93
N ASN A 433 -18.95 -8.18 15.07
CA ASN A 433 -18.16 -9.39 15.31
C ASN A 433 -18.81 -10.68 14.74
N ARG A 434 -19.40 -10.59 13.57
CA ARG A 434 -19.85 -11.69 12.73
C ARG A 434 -19.14 -11.54 11.39
N TYR A 435 -18.59 -12.63 10.85
CA TYR A 435 -17.64 -12.53 9.76
C TYR A 435 -17.99 -13.50 8.61
N THR A 436 -17.56 -13.13 7.42
CA THR A 436 -17.36 -14.08 6.33
C THR A 436 -15.87 -14.29 6.14
N THR A 437 -15.44 -15.55 6.16
CA THR A 437 -14.05 -15.95 5.91
C THR A 437 -13.95 -16.59 4.53
N THR A 438 -13.01 -16.15 3.73
CA THR A 438 -12.68 -16.72 2.43
C THR A 438 -11.28 -17.30 2.48
N THR A 439 -11.15 -18.53 2.03
CA THR A 439 -9.89 -19.23 1.79
C THR A 439 -9.70 -19.39 0.29
N VAL A 440 -8.55 -18.96 -0.21
CA VAL A 440 -8.10 -19.20 -1.59
C VAL A 440 -6.88 -20.10 -1.55
N SER A 441 -6.88 -21.19 -2.28
CA SER A 441 -5.78 -22.17 -2.31
C SER A 441 -5.48 -22.66 -3.73
N LYS A 442 -4.23 -23.11 -3.94
CA LYS A 442 -3.83 -23.72 -5.22
C LYS A 442 -4.57 -25.01 -5.50
N GLN A 443 -4.86 -25.24 -6.78
CA GLN A 443 -5.44 -26.46 -7.33
C GLN A 443 -4.75 -26.81 -8.66
N GLN A 444 -4.84 -28.04 -9.11
CA GLN A 444 -4.11 -28.46 -10.33
C GLN A 444 -4.64 -27.82 -11.61
N GLN A 445 -5.94 -27.75 -11.76
CA GLN A 445 -6.61 -27.16 -12.94
C GLN A 445 -7.95 -26.52 -12.53
N ASP A 446 -8.47 -25.61 -13.36
CA ASP A 446 -9.78 -24.98 -13.21
C ASP A 446 -9.99 -24.13 -11.92
N LEU A 447 -11.21 -23.64 -11.76
CA LEU A 447 -11.66 -22.89 -10.60
C LEU A 447 -12.73 -23.71 -9.87
N SER A 448 -12.47 -24.06 -8.63
CA SER A 448 -13.49 -24.69 -7.79
C SER A 448 -14.01 -23.73 -6.73
N PHE A 449 -15.32 -23.83 -6.48
CA PHE A 449 -16.04 -23.03 -5.50
C PHE A 449 -16.70 -23.92 -4.48
N HIS A 450 -16.50 -23.62 -3.21
CA HIS A 450 -17.19 -24.25 -2.11
C HIS A 450 -17.72 -23.17 -1.15
N PHE A 451 -19.03 -22.91 -1.22
CA PHE A 451 -19.71 -21.91 -0.40
C PHE A 451 -20.57 -22.62 0.65
N GLU A 452 -20.03 -22.81 1.87
CA GLU A 452 -20.67 -23.63 2.92
C GLU A 452 -22.04 -23.10 3.30
N SER A 453 -22.16 -21.82 3.60
CA SER A 453 -23.42 -21.19 4.02
C SER A 453 -24.51 -21.25 2.92
N LEU A 454 -24.12 -21.38 1.66
CA LEU A 454 -25.02 -21.53 0.52
C LEU A 454 -25.21 -23.01 0.10
N LYS A 455 -24.52 -23.94 0.77
CA LYS A 455 -24.50 -25.39 0.46
C LYS A 455 -24.22 -25.66 -1.03
N HIS A 456 -23.26 -24.93 -1.62
CA HIS A 456 -22.95 -24.97 -3.04
C HIS A 456 -21.51 -25.39 -3.30
N LYS A 457 -21.34 -26.34 -4.26
CA LYS A 457 -20.04 -26.71 -4.83
C LYS A 457 -20.14 -26.71 -6.33
N SER A 458 -19.13 -26.17 -7.01
CA SER A 458 -19.07 -26.15 -8.49
C SER A 458 -17.63 -25.97 -8.97
N GLU A 459 -17.40 -26.37 -10.23
CA GLU A 459 -16.14 -26.20 -10.93
C GLU A 459 -16.38 -25.53 -12.28
N TYR A 460 -15.50 -24.60 -12.63
CA TYR A 460 -15.56 -23.82 -13.86
C TYR A 460 -14.19 -23.74 -14.52
N SER A 461 -14.13 -23.91 -15.84
CA SER A 461 -13.01 -23.37 -16.60
C SER A 461 -13.08 -21.84 -16.61
N TYR A 462 -11.95 -21.17 -16.83
CA TYR A 462 -11.89 -19.70 -16.90
C TYR A 462 -12.86 -19.12 -17.93
N ASP A 463 -12.99 -19.76 -19.09
CA ASP A 463 -13.90 -19.33 -20.17
C ASP A 463 -15.37 -19.37 -19.71
N LYS A 464 -15.81 -20.49 -19.13
CA LYS A 464 -17.18 -20.62 -18.61
C LYS A 464 -17.49 -19.61 -17.50
N LEU A 465 -16.52 -19.33 -16.63
CA LEU A 465 -16.70 -18.33 -15.58
C LEU A 465 -16.75 -16.92 -16.17
N SER A 466 -15.96 -16.63 -17.21
CA SER A 466 -16.03 -15.38 -17.96
C SER A 466 -17.38 -15.20 -18.65
N ASP A 467 -17.92 -16.27 -19.27
CA ASP A 467 -19.25 -16.25 -19.89
C ASP A 467 -20.35 -15.95 -18.86
N LEU A 468 -20.28 -16.59 -17.68
CA LEU A 468 -21.18 -16.29 -16.55
C LEU A 468 -21.14 -14.80 -16.18
N LYS A 469 -19.94 -14.23 -16.02
CA LYS A 469 -19.75 -12.80 -15.74
C LYS A 469 -20.39 -11.93 -16.82
N GLN A 470 -20.16 -12.21 -18.10
CA GLN A 470 -20.74 -11.44 -19.20
C GLN A 470 -22.26 -11.53 -19.24
N ARG A 471 -22.83 -12.71 -18.95
CA ARG A 471 -24.28 -12.88 -18.81
C ARG A 471 -24.84 -11.97 -17.71
N ILE A 472 -24.23 -11.98 -16.53
CA ILE A 472 -24.66 -11.16 -15.39
C ILE A 472 -24.55 -9.66 -15.71
N LYS A 473 -23.44 -9.21 -16.33
CA LYS A 473 -23.28 -7.80 -16.74
C LYS A 473 -24.37 -7.36 -17.74
N ARG A 474 -24.69 -8.18 -18.74
CA ARG A 474 -25.78 -7.88 -19.69
C ARG A 474 -27.15 -7.83 -18.99
N ALA A 475 -27.43 -8.75 -18.09
CA ALA A 475 -28.67 -8.76 -17.33
C ALA A 475 -28.78 -7.50 -16.46
N HIS A 476 -27.70 -7.05 -15.79
CA HIS A 476 -27.67 -5.82 -15.03
C HIS A 476 -27.87 -4.57 -15.91
N GLN A 477 -27.29 -4.51 -17.10
CA GLN A 477 -27.54 -3.43 -18.06
C GLN A 477 -29.00 -3.33 -18.44
N ARG A 478 -29.66 -4.45 -18.73
CA ARG A 478 -31.09 -4.51 -19.04
C ARG A 478 -31.96 -4.13 -17.83
N PHE A 479 -31.54 -4.50 -16.61
CA PHE A 479 -32.18 -4.01 -15.37
C PHE A 479 -32.10 -2.49 -15.27
N MET A 480 -30.93 -1.88 -15.52
CA MET A 480 -30.76 -0.42 -15.51
C MET A 480 -31.61 0.30 -16.56
N GLN A 481 -31.95 -0.38 -17.66
CA GLN A 481 -32.87 0.11 -18.71
C GLN A 481 -34.35 -0.12 -18.36
N GLY A 482 -34.64 -0.79 -17.24
CA GLY A 482 -35.99 -1.11 -16.80
C GLY A 482 -36.65 -2.31 -17.48
N GLU A 483 -35.88 -3.10 -18.24
CA GLU A 483 -36.37 -4.27 -18.98
C GLU A 483 -36.47 -5.55 -18.13
N LEU A 484 -35.71 -5.62 -17.03
CA LEU A 484 -35.66 -6.77 -16.13
C LEU A 484 -35.87 -6.34 -14.68
N GLY A 485 -36.32 -7.27 -13.84
CA GLY A 485 -36.28 -7.12 -12.39
C GLY A 485 -34.90 -7.40 -11.81
N ILE A 486 -34.60 -6.85 -10.63
CA ILE A 486 -33.30 -7.11 -9.98
C ILE A 486 -33.06 -8.60 -9.68
N ARG A 487 -34.12 -9.35 -9.38
CA ARG A 487 -34.04 -10.81 -9.15
C ARG A 487 -33.60 -11.61 -10.38
N ASP A 488 -33.71 -11.02 -11.58
CA ASP A 488 -33.37 -11.68 -12.85
C ASP A 488 -31.88 -11.47 -13.21
N VAL A 489 -31.15 -10.60 -12.50
CA VAL A 489 -29.72 -10.35 -12.73
C VAL A 489 -28.88 -11.53 -12.27
N LEU A 490 -29.07 -11.97 -11.03
CA LEU A 490 -28.49 -13.18 -10.45
C LEU A 490 -29.58 -14.25 -10.39
N GLN A 491 -29.37 -15.36 -11.08
CA GLN A 491 -30.33 -16.48 -11.12
C GLN A 491 -30.22 -17.36 -9.87
N LYS A 492 -29.04 -17.38 -9.23
CA LYS A 492 -28.76 -18.17 -8.04
C LYS A 492 -27.97 -17.33 -7.03
N PRO A 493 -28.18 -17.50 -5.72
CA PRO A 493 -27.47 -16.72 -4.68
C PRO A 493 -25.93 -16.82 -4.73
N PHE A 494 -25.40 -17.96 -5.16
CA PHE A 494 -23.95 -18.21 -5.24
C PHE A 494 -23.29 -17.54 -6.46
N GLU A 495 -24.05 -17.10 -7.46
CA GLU A 495 -23.52 -16.41 -8.64
C GLU A 495 -22.87 -15.07 -8.30
N LEU A 496 -23.23 -14.44 -7.18
CA LEU A 496 -22.60 -13.22 -6.70
C LEU A 496 -21.11 -13.42 -6.45
N LEU A 497 -20.74 -14.46 -5.66
CA LEU A 497 -19.35 -14.74 -5.34
C LEU A 497 -18.57 -15.29 -6.56
N GLN A 498 -19.23 -16.04 -7.45
CA GLN A 498 -18.63 -16.45 -8.71
C GLN A 498 -18.35 -15.27 -9.64
N PHE A 499 -19.28 -14.31 -9.74
CA PHE A 499 -19.06 -13.05 -10.44
C PHE A 499 -17.91 -12.28 -9.83
N THR A 500 -17.88 -12.14 -8.49
CA THR A 500 -16.81 -11.47 -7.76
C THR A 500 -15.45 -12.07 -8.07
N ALA A 501 -15.31 -13.40 -8.02
CA ALA A 501 -14.07 -14.10 -8.35
C ALA A 501 -13.63 -13.82 -9.80
N SER A 502 -14.56 -13.95 -10.77
CA SER A 502 -14.24 -13.66 -12.17
C SER A 502 -13.85 -12.21 -12.42
N HIS A 503 -14.50 -11.28 -11.70
CA HIS A 503 -14.20 -9.87 -11.82
C HIS A 503 -12.84 -9.51 -11.18
N SER A 504 -12.50 -10.11 -10.04
CA SER A 504 -11.19 -9.97 -9.40
C SER A 504 -10.07 -10.50 -10.29
N ILE A 505 -10.25 -11.64 -10.94
CA ILE A 505 -9.27 -12.21 -11.87
C ILE A 505 -8.94 -11.23 -13.01
N ASP A 506 -9.93 -10.56 -13.59
CA ASP A 506 -9.70 -9.55 -14.63
C ASP A 506 -8.86 -8.37 -14.13
N MET A 507 -9.14 -7.89 -12.93
CA MET A 507 -8.47 -6.72 -12.35
C MET A 507 -7.04 -7.02 -11.90
N ILE A 508 -6.85 -8.20 -11.32
CA ILE A 508 -5.55 -8.69 -10.87
C ILE A 508 -4.62 -8.98 -12.06
N LYS A 509 -5.19 -9.24 -13.27
CA LYS A 509 -4.45 -9.57 -14.51
C LYS A 509 -3.31 -10.55 -14.24
N PRO A 510 -3.54 -11.71 -13.66
CA PRO A 510 -2.49 -12.67 -13.44
C PRO A 510 -1.88 -13.00 -14.81
N SER A 511 -0.60 -12.69 -14.98
CA SER A 511 0.11 -12.79 -16.26
C SER A 511 0.19 -14.21 -16.78
N THR A 512 -0.02 -15.20 -15.91
CA THR A 512 -0.20 -16.62 -16.21
C THR A 512 -0.85 -17.28 -15.00
N LEU A 513 -2.10 -17.67 -15.11
CA LEU A 513 -2.70 -18.60 -14.15
C LEU A 513 -2.09 -19.99 -14.43
N ALA A 514 -0.90 -20.21 -13.87
CA ALA A 514 -0.17 -21.48 -14.00
C ALA A 514 -0.87 -22.64 -13.26
N HIS A 515 -1.85 -22.32 -12.40
CA HIS A 515 -2.57 -23.26 -11.54
C HIS A 515 -4.04 -22.92 -11.48
N GLY A 516 -4.88 -23.95 -11.23
CA GLY A 516 -6.25 -23.74 -10.82
C GLY A 516 -6.34 -23.12 -9.41
N VAL A 517 -7.51 -22.64 -9.07
CA VAL A 517 -7.77 -21.96 -7.78
C VAL A 517 -9.01 -22.58 -7.13
N ASN A 518 -8.87 -22.97 -5.87
CA ASN A 518 -10.00 -23.39 -5.04
C ASN A 518 -10.39 -22.23 -4.10
N ILE A 519 -11.66 -21.84 -4.15
CA ILE A 519 -12.25 -20.77 -3.36
C ILE A 519 -13.27 -21.37 -2.40
N HIS A 520 -13.00 -21.26 -1.11
CA HIS A 520 -13.87 -21.72 -0.04
C HIS A 520 -14.33 -20.55 0.81
N THR A 521 -15.65 -20.40 1.04
CA THR A 521 -16.21 -19.40 1.93
C THR A 521 -17.10 -20.02 2.99
N GLU A 522 -16.94 -19.53 4.21
CA GLU A 522 -17.80 -19.82 5.37
C GLU A 522 -18.23 -18.51 6.02
N SER A 523 -19.40 -18.45 6.61
CA SER A 523 -19.95 -17.24 7.22
C SER A 523 -20.79 -17.56 8.45
N ASP A 524 -20.58 -16.83 9.53
CA ASP A 524 -21.43 -16.79 10.70
C ASP A 524 -22.48 -15.65 10.64
N ILE A 525 -22.53 -14.93 9.52
CA ILE A 525 -23.51 -13.88 9.27
C ILE A 525 -24.78 -14.50 8.68
N PRO A 526 -25.96 -14.35 9.31
CA PRO A 526 -27.23 -14.83 8.74
C PRO A 526 -27.48 -14.25 7.35
N ILE A 527 -27.71 -15.13 6.38
CA ILE A 527 -27.92 -14.74 4.97
C ILE A 527 -29.27 -14.05 4.83
N GLY A 528 -29.29 -12.89 4.15
CA GLY A 528 -30.53 -12.18 3.80
C GLY A 528 -31.21 -11.47 4.96
N CYS A 529 -30.62 -11.47 6.17
CA CYS A 529 -31.23 -10.84 7.36
C CYS A 529 -30.83 -9.36 7.59
N GLY A 530 -30.14 -8.70 6.64
CA GLY A 530 -29.76 -7.29 6.76
C GLY A 530 -28.44 -7.01 7.47
N MET A 531 -27.64 -8.05 7.76
CA MET A 531 -26.34 -7.94 8.45
C MET A 531 -25.14 -7.81 7.51
N GLY A 532 -25.32 -7.56 6.22
CA GLY A 532 -24.23 -7.34 5.27
C GLY A 532 -23.45 -8.58 4.85
N SER A 533 -24.09 -9.77 4.80
CA SER A 533 -23.41 -11.02 4.40
C SER A 533 -22.88 -10.99 2.97
N SER A 534 -23.56 -10.33 2.03
CA SER A 534 -23.09 -10.14 0.64
C SER A 534 -21.79 -9.33 0.60
N ALA A 535 -21.78 -8.16 1.21
CA ALA A 535 -20.64 -7.27 1.26
C ALA A 535 -19.42 -7.92 1.95
N ALA A 536 -19.63 -8.59 3.09
CA ALA A 536 -18.58 -9.33 3.78
C ALA A 536 -18.00 -10.47 2.91
N GLY A 537 -18.86 -11.20 2.17
CA GLY A 537 -18.43 -12.23 1.24
C GLY A 537 -17.62 -11.68 0.06
N ILE A 538 -18.09 -10.60 -0.56
CA ILE A 538 -17.40 -9.92 -1.66
C ILE A 538 -16.04 -9.40 -1.19
N VAL A 539 -16.01 -8.69 -0.07
CA VAL A 539 -14.78 -8.04 0.43
C VAL A 539 -13.75 -9.08 0.87
N SER A 540 -14.16 -10.11 1.63
CA SER A 540 -13.23 -11.19 2.04
C SER A 540 -12.67 -11.94 0.84
N LEU A 541 -13.47 -12.18 -0.21
CA LEU A 541 -13.04 -12.85 -1.43
C LEU A 541 -12.05 -11.99 -2.23
N ASN A 542 -12.38 -10.72 -2.50
CA ASN A 542 -11.50 -9.81 -3.22
C ASN A 542 -10.15 -9.65 -2.50
N TYR A 543 -10.17 -9.54 -1.17
CA TYR A 543 -8.97 -9.40 -0.36
C TYR A 543 -8.13 -10.68 -0.36
N ALA A 544 -8.74 -11.86 -0.16
CA ALA A 544 -8.05 -13.15 -0.22
C ALA A 544 -7.44 -13.42 -1.60
N MET A 545 -8.15 -13.09 -2.68
CA MET A 545 -7.65 -13.19 -4.06
C MET A 545 -6.44 -12.27 -4.28
N SER A 546 -6.51 -11.02 -3.82
CA SER A 546 -5.39 -10.07 -3.97
C SER A 546 -4.13 -10.56 -3.25
N LEU A 547 -4.28 -11.12 -2.05
CA LEU A 547 -3.18 -11.72 -1.30
C LEU A 547 -2.62 -12.95 -1.99
N PHE A 548 -3.50 -13.86 -2.44
CA PHE A 548 -3.12 -15.10 -3.11
C PHE A 548 -2.30 -14.84 -4.37
N PHE A 549 -2.71 -13.88 -5.19
CA PHE A 549 -1.98 -13.47 -6.39
C PHE A 549 -0.90 -12.44 -6.13
N LYS A 550 -0.62 -12.09 -4.86
CA LYS A 550 0.35 -11.06 -4.45
C LYS A 550 0.15 -9.72 -5.16
N GLN A 551 -1.09 -9.42 -5.52
CA GLN A 551 -1.47 -8.13 -6.11
C GLN A 551 -1.95 -7.22 -4.99
N ARG A 552 -1.28 -6.10 -4.80
CA ARG A 552 -1.78 -5.06 -3.91
C ARG A 552 -2.76 -4.19 -4.68
N ILE A 553 -3.97 -4.20 -4.21
CA ILE A 553 -5.05 -3.34 -4.68
C ILE A 553 -5.24 -2.28 -3.59
N SER A 554 -5.26 -0.99 -3.95
CA SER A 554 -5.51 0.10 -3.00
C SER A 554 -6.90 -0.02 -2.37
N ASP A 555 -7.13 0.61 -1.22
CA ASP A 555 -8.45 0.63 -0.57
C ASP A 555 -9.55 1.18 -1.49
N LYS A 556 -9.20 2.16 -2.33
CA LYS A 556 -10.11 2.72 -3.32
C LYS A 556 -10.48 1.68 -4.39
N GLU A 557 -9.51 0.97 -4.94
CA GLU A 557 -9.76 -0.08 -5.93
C GLU A 557 -10.51 -1.26 -5.32
N GLN A 558 -10.19 -1.66 -4.08
CA GLN A 558 -10.95 -2.67 -3.34
C GLN A 558 -12.42 -2.27 -3.16
N PHE A 559 -12.65 -0.98 -2.84
CA PHE A 559 -14.00 -0.44 -2.73
C PHE A 559 -14.74 -0.47 -4.07
N GLU A 560 -14.14 0.04 -5.15
CA GLU A 560 -14.75 0.07 -6.49
C GLU A 560 -15.04 -1.33 -7.05
N LEU A 561 -14.10 -2.26 -6.87
CA LEU A 561 -14.23 -3.66 -7.25
C LEU A 561 -15.41 -4.31 -6.50
N SER A 562 -15.45 -4.10 -5.18
CA SER A 562 -16.50 -4.67 -4.33
C SER A 562 -17.87 -4.04 -4.59
N LEU A 563 -17.92 -2.74 -4.80
CA LEU A 563 -19.16 -2.02 -5.13
C LEU A 563 -19.74 -2.47 -6.48
N THR A 564 -18.87 -2.75 -7.46
CA THR A 564 -19.29 -3.30 -8.75
C THR A 564 -20.00 -4.64 -8.58
N ALA A 565 -19.48 -5.53 -7.75
CA ALA A 565 -20.12 -6.82 -7.46
C ALA A 565 -21.43 -6.65 -6.67
N GLU A 566 -21.46 -5.78 -5.67
CA GLU A 566 -22.63 -5.51 -4.84
C GLU A 566 -23.81 -4.96 -5.67
N ASN A 567 -23.51 -4.13 -6.68
CA ASN A 567 -24.52 -3.60 -7.59
C ASN A 567 -25.21 -4.69 -8.42
N MET A 568 -24.54 -5.82 -8.69
CA MET A 568 -25.20 -6.95 -9.39
C MET A 568 -26.36 -7.54 -8.59
N GLN A 569 -26.29 -7.47 -7.26
CA GLN A 569 -27.35 -7.99 -6.36
C GLN A 569 -28.40 -6.95 -6.02
N HIS A 570 -28.00 -5.68 -5.82
CA HIS A 570 -28.90 -4.64 -5.29
C HIS A 570 -29.30 -3.59 -6.32
N GLY A 571 -28.76 -3.65 -7.52
CA GLY A 571 -28.98 -2.67 -8.60
C GLY A 571 -28.12 -1.44 -8.45
N GLN A 572 -28.36 -0.65 -7.40
CA GLN A 572 -27.55 0.53 -7.05
C GLN A 572 -27.34 0.55 -5.54
N SER A 573 -26.15 0.19 -5.09
CA SER A 573 -25.77 0.21 -3.69
C SER A 573 -25.21 1.58 -3.27
N SER A 574 -25.47 1.97 -2.03
CA SER A 574 -24.86 3.18 -1.45
C SER A 574 -23.36 3.01 -1.11
N GLY A 575 -22.89 1.77 -1.06
CA GLY A 575 -21.50 1.42 -0.68
C GLY A 575 -21.24 1.38 0.83
N ILE A 576 -22.22 1.70 1.69
CA ILE A 576 -22.03 1.70 3.15
C ILE A 576 -21.63 0.33 3.69
N ASP A 577 -22.21 -0.76 3.18
CA ASP A 577 -21.96 -2.13 3.59
C ASP A 577 -20.52 -2.54 3.23
N ILE A 578 -20.08 -2.20 2.01
CA ILE A 578 -18.70 -2.41 1.55
C ILE A 578 -17.70 -1.62 2.40
N MET A 579 -17.99 -0.32 2.67
CA MET A 579 -17.11 0.55 3.45
C MET A 579 -16.88 0.00 4.86
N LEU A 580 -17.93 -0.50 5.51
CA LEU A 580 -17.81 -1.12 6.84
C LEU A 580 -17.08 -2.45 6.82
N SER A 581 -17.33 -3.29 5.82
CA SER A 581 -16.59 -4.55 5.66
C SER A 581 -15.11 -4.33 5.37
N LEU A 582 -14.74 -3.25 4.65
CA LEU A 582 -13.35 -2.89 4.36
C LEU A 582 -12.62 -2.31 5.57
N HIS A 583 -13.25 -1.39 6.32
CA HIS A 583 -12.55 -0.56 7.30
C HIS A 583 -12.97 -0.82 8.76
N GLY A 584 -14.13 -1.43 9.00
CA GLY A 584 -14.64 -1.67 10.36
C GLY A 584 -15.13 -0.41 11.08
N GLY A 585 -15.33 -0.52 12.39
CA GLY A 585 -15.67 0.57 13.30
C GLY A 585 -17.12 1.05 13.22
N CYS A 586 -17.33 2.30 13.64
CA CYS A 586 -18.59 3.04 13.53
C CYS A 586 -18.38 4.17 12.51
N ARG A 587 -19.29 4.28 11.52
CA ARG A 587 -19.14 5.26 10.44
C ARG A 587 -20.45 5.95 10.12
N GLN A 588 -20.37 7.26 9.89
CA GLN A 588 -21.42 8.02 9.24
C GLN A 588 -21.12 8.05 7.73
N PHE A 589 -22.16 7.89 6.95
CA PHE A 589 -22.09 7.88 5.49
C PHE A 589 -23.13 8.85 4.90
N GLN A 590 -22.68 9.72 3.97
CA GLN A 590 -23.55 10.66 3.29
C GLN A 590 -22.99 10.99 1.90
N GLN A 591 -23.81 10.85 0.85
CA GLN A 591 -23.46 11.24 -0.54
C GLN A 591 -22.14 10.68 -1.05
N GLY A 592 -21.77 9.44 -0.67
CA GLY A 592 -20.54 8.77 -1.09
C GLY A 592 -19.33 9.03 -0.20
N GLU A 593 -19.42 9.96 0.74
CA GLU A 593 -18.38 10.23 1.74
C GLU A 593 -18.62 9.48 3.04
N SER A 594 -17.58 9.06 3.72
CA SER A 594 -17.66 8.41 5.03
C SER A 594 -16.79 9.10 6.07
N LYS A 595 -17.36 9.30 7.27
CA LYS A 595 -16.70 9.85 8.45
C LYS A 595 -16.63 8.78 9.54
N THR A 596 -15.46 8.58 10.14
CA THR A 596 -15.31 7.68 11.28
C THR A 596 -15.87 8.34 12.54
N LEU A 597 -16.67 7.59 13.30
CA LEU A 597 -17.21 8.00 14.59
C LEU A 597 -16.61 7.13 15.71
N PRO A 598 -16.59 7.60 16.97
CA PRO A 598 -16.31 6.74 18.11
C PRO A 598 -17.28 5.55 18.15
N THR A 599 -16.83 4.41 18.63
CA THR A 599 -17.73 3.27 18.83
C THR A 599 -18.57 3.46 20.10
N PRO A 600 -19.89 3.16 20.06
CA PRO A 600 -20.71 3.13 21.27
C PRO A 600 -20.12 2.21 22.34
N ALA A 601 -19.93 2.69 23.57
CA ALA A 601 -19.34 1.93 24.66
C ALA A 601 -20.36 1.08 25.44
N PHE A 602 -21.67 1.24 25.18
CA PHE A 602 -22.74 0.49 25.81
C PHE A 602 -23.08 -0.80 25.05
N PRO A 603 -23.60 -1.84 25.73
CA PRO A 603 -23.91 -3.12 25.12
C PRO A 603 -24.99 -2.99 24.04
N LEU A 604 -24.81 -3.74 22.95
CA LEU A 604 -25.80 -3.89 21.89
C LEU A 604 -26.21 -5.35 21.78
N LYS A 605 -27.51 -5.62 21.63
CA LYS A 605 -28.03 -6.96 21.36
C LYS A 605 -28.94 -6.95 20.15
N VAL A 606 -29.16 -8.14 19.59
CA VAL A 606 -30.00 -8.31 18.40
C VAL A 606 -30.98 -9.46 18.57
N ILE A 607 -32.10 -9.35 17.88
CA ILE A 607 -33.09 -10.44 17.71
C ILE A 607 -33.19 -10.73 16.21
N ASN A 608 -33.05 -11.99 15.81
CA ASN A 608 -33.30 -12.42 14.44
C ASN A 608 -34.75 -12.85 14.30
N THR A 609 -35.52 -12.09 13.51
CA THR A 609 -36.94 -12.42 13.25
C THR A 609 -37.15 -13.32 12.04
N GLY A 610 -36.10 -13.71 11.36
CA GLY A 610 -36.13 -14.50 10.12
C GLY A 610 -35.88 -13.67 8.86
N THR A 611 -35.65 -14.36 7.75
CA THR A 611 -35.37 -13.70 6.46
C THR A 611 -36.60 -12.96 5.95
N PRO A 612 -36.49 -11.64 5.61
CA PRO A 612 -37.58 -10.88 4.99
C PRO A 612 -38.03 -11.50 3.67
N GLU A 613 -39.33 -11.45 3.38
CA GLU A 613 -39.89 -11.92 2.14
C GLU A 613 -39.63 -10.98 0.94
N SER A 614 -39.45 -9.68 1.23
CA SER A 614 -39.08 -8.68 0.23
C SER A 614 -37.58 -8.47 0.16
N THR A 615 -37.05 -8.29 -1.03
CA THR A 615 -35.62 -7.93 -1.22
C THR A 615 -35.38 -6.45 -0.89
N THR A 616 -34.10 -6.11 -0.60
CA THR A 616 -33.69 -4.69 -0.41
C THR A 616 -34.11 -3.80 -1.58
N GLY A 617 -33.94 -4.26 -2.83
CA GLY A 617 -34.32 -3.51 -4.02
C GLY A 617 -35.82 -3.26 -4.11
N GLU A 618 -36.67 -4.23 -3.72
CA GLU A 618 -38.13 -4.07 -3.69
C GLU A 618 -38.54 -3.06 -2.62
N CYS A 619 -37.96 -3.12 -1.43
CA CYS A 619 -38.23 -2.15 -0.36
C CYS A 619 -37.79 -0.73 -0.74
N VAL A 620 -36.59 -0.57 -1.33
CA VAL A 620 -36.10 0.72 -1.84
C VAL A 620 -37.02 1.27 -2.94
N LYS A 621 -37.48 0.42 -3.85
CA LYS A 621 -38.45 0.86 -4.89
C LYS A 621 -39.77 1.31 -4.29
N ALA A 622 -40.32 0.55 -3.34
CA ALA A 622 -41.59 0.87 -2.68
C ALA A 622 -41.52 2.19 -1.88
N THR A 623 -40.40 2.44 -1.20
CA THR A 623 -40.21 3.66 -0.40
C THR A 623 -39.87 4.90 -1.24
N ARG A 624 -39.33 4.74 -2.46
CA ARG A 624 -38.95 5.86 -3.34
C ARG A 624 -40.06 6.84 -3.62
N ASP A 625 -41.23 6.34 -3.94
CA ASP A 625 -42.40 7.20 -4.24
C ASP A 625 -42.92 7.91 -2.98
N TYR A 626 -42.77 7.30 -1.82
CA TYR A 626 -43.12 7.89 -0.54
C TYR A 626 -42.22 9.07 -0.19
N PHE A 627 -40.88 8.95 -0.34
CA PHE A 627 -39.93 10.05 -0.17
C PHE A 627 -40.17 11.19 -1.17
N LYS A 628 -40.51 10.88 -2.42
CA LYS A 628 -40.83 11.92 -3.42
C LYS A 628 -42.07 12.72 -3.05
N LYS A 629 -43.09 12.08 -2.46
CA LYS A 629 -44.33 12.74 -2.03
C LYS A 629 -44.16 13.49 -0.71
N ASN A 630 -43.24 13.08 0.13
CA ASN A 630 -42.99 13.64 1.46
C ASN A 630 -41.51 14.06 1.63
N PRO A 631 -41.04 15.16 1.01
CA PRO A 631 -39.65 15.61 1.10
C PRO A 631 -39.19 15.87 2.55
N ALA A 632 -40.08 16.33 3.43
CA ALA A 632 -39.81 16.58 4.85
C ALA A 632 -39.36 15.31 5.60
N LEU A 633 -39.68 14.11 5.11
CA LEU A 633 -39.27 12.85 5.72
C LEU A 633 -37.76 12.64 5.65
N THR A 634 -37.11 13.06 4.55
CA THR A 634 -35.65 13.03 4.41
C THR A 634 -34.97 13.88 5.49
N GLU A 635 -35.53 15.08 5.77
CA GLU A 635 -35.04 15.97 6.82
C GLU A 635 -35.25 15.37 8.22
N GLN A 636 -36.37 14.69 8.46
CA GLN A 636 -36.64 14.01 9.73
C GLN A 636 -35.66 12.87 9.97
N PHE A 637 -35.36 12.03 8.96
CA PHE A 637 -34.30 11.00 9.06
C PHE A 637 -32.95 11.65 9.33
N ALA A 638 -32.62 12.74 8.65
CA ALA A 638 -31.36 13.45 8.87
C ALA A 638 -31.26 13.99 10.30
N LEU A 639 -32.32 14.58 10.82
CA LEU A 639 -32.38 15.08 12.21
C LEU A 639 -32.16 13.97 13.23
N VAL A 640 -32.83 12.83 13.08
CA VAL A 640 -32.71 11.68 13.98
C VAL A 640 -31.31 11.09 13.89
N THR A 641 -30.73 11.00 12.69
CA THR A 641 -29.37 10.50 12.49
C THR A 641 -28.32 11.41 13.12
N ASN A 642 -28.47 12.73 13.02
CA ASN A 642 -27.62 13.71 13.68
C ASN A 642 -27.73 13.66 15.21
N GLN A 643 -28.95 13.45 15.73
CA GLN A 643 -29.12 13.22 17.18
C GLN A 643 -28.41 11.94 17.65
N LEU A 644 -28.48 10.88 16.84
CA LEU A 644 -27.75 9.65 17.11
C LEU A 644 -26.23 9.85 17.06
N GLU A 645 -25.72 10.62 16.09
CA GLU A 645 -24.31 11.00 16.00
C GLU A 645 -23.86 11.69 17.29
N HIS A 646 -24.59 12.71 17.74
CA HIS A 646 -24.26 13.41 18.98
C HIS A 646 -24.27 12.48 20.20
N ALA A 647 -25.23 11.56 20.28
CA ALA A 647 -25.30 10.59 21.37
C ALA A 647 -24.10 9.64 21.35
N ILE A 648 -23.62 9.19 20.17
CA ILE A 648 -22.44 8.36 20.00
C ILE A 648 -21.18 9.12 20.42
N ILE A 649 -20.99 10.34 19.95
CA ILE A 649 -19.80 11.16 20.26
C ILE A 649 -19.69 11.41 21.76
N ASN A 650 -20.82 11.69 22.44
CA ASN A 650 -20.86 11.98 23.87
C ASN A 650 -21.02 10.73 24.75
N GLN A 651 -21.11 9.54 24.17
CA GLN A 651 -21.36 8.25 24.86
C GLN A 651 -22.64 8.30 25.72
N ASP A 652 -23.68 9.00 25.22
CA ASP A 652 -24.96 9.23 25.89
C ASP A 652 -25.97 8.16 25.51
N GLN A 653 -26.06 7.10 26.32
CA GLN A 653 -27.00 5.98 26.09
C GLN A 653 -28.46 6.42 26.11
N ALA A 654 -28.85 7.37 26.95
CA ALA A 654 -30.24 7.80 27.06
C ALA A 654 -30.70 8.51 25.79
N ASN A 655 -29.89 9.40 25.22
CA ASN A 655 -30.21 10.06 23.95
C ASN A 655 -30.05 9.11 22.76
N PHE A 656 -29.17 8.12 22.84
CA PHE A 656 -29.08 7.06 21.84
C PHE A 656 -30.40 6.24 21.80
N ILE A 657 -30.92 5.82 22.94
CA ILE A 657 -32.21 5.12 23.07
C ILE A 657 -33.35 5.96 22.44
N LYS A 658 -33.42 7.25 22.74
CA LYS A 658 -34.44 8.17 22.15
C LYS A 658 -34.31 8.22 20.62
N ALA A 659 -33.12 8.34 20.08
CA ALA A 659 -32.90 8.42 18.63
C ALA A 659 -33.26 7.10 17.93
N VAL A 660 -32.94 5.93 18.52
CA VAL A 660 -33.32 4.62 17.99
C VAL A 660 -34.85 4.46 17.94
N ARG A 661 -35.56 4.85 18.99
CA ARG A 661 -37.06 4.86 19.01
C ARG A 661 -37.62 5.78 17.95
N ALA A 662 -37.07 7.00 17.79
CA ALA A 662 -37.51 7.95 16.76
C ALA A 662 -37.27 7.38 15.35
N ASN A 663 -36.12 6.77 15.09
CA ASN A 663 -35.83 6.11 13.83
C ASN A 663 -36.79 4.95 13.55
N HIS A 664 -37.10 4.12 14.56
CA HIS A 664 -38.13 3.06 14.42
C HIS A 664 -39.47 3.58 13.94
N ARG A 665 -39.96 4.69 14.53
CA ARG A 665 -41.23 5.30 14.13
C ARG A 665 -41.23 5.74 12.66
N LEU A 666 -40.15 6.36 12.20
CA LEU A 666 -40.00 6.74 10.78
C LEU A 666 -39.96 5.50 9.85
N LEU A 667 -39.36 4.39 10.28
CA LEU A 667 -39.40 3.14 9.51
C LEU A 667 -40.81 2.51 9.46
N CYS A 668 -41.59 2.62 10.54
CA CYS A 668 -42.98 2.21 10.54
C CYS A 668 -43.84 3.08 9.59
N GLU A 669 -43.61 4.40 9.55
CA GLU A 669 -44.27 5.32 8.62
C GLU A 669 -44.00 4.96 7.16
N LEU A 670 -42.81 4.48 6.84
CA LEU A 670 -42.44 3.96 5.50
C LEU A 670 -43.17 2.66 5.12
N GLY A 671 -43.85 2.00 6.06
CA GLY A 671 -44.60 0.76 5.82
C GLY A 671 -43.73 -0.49 5.60
N ILE A 672 -42.50 -0.46 6.08
CA ILE A 672 -41.50 -1.56 5.89
C ILE A 672 -41.29 -2.39 7.14
N VAL A 673 -42.03 -2.14 8.23
CA VAL A 673 -41.99 -2.90 9.48
C VAL A 673 -43.26 -3.69 9.62
N PRO A 674 -43.27 -5.04 9.57
CA PRO A 674 -44.48 -5.85 9.72
C PRO A 674 -45.14 -5.71 11.10
N ASN A 675 -46.45 -5.82 11.16
CA ASN A 675 -47.21 -5.68 12.40
C ASN A 675 -46.72 -6.58 13.52
N LYS A 676 -46.37 -7.83 13.22
CA LYS A 676 -45.82 -8.76 14.20
C LYS A 676 -44.50 -8.23 14.84
N VAL A 677 -43.66 -7.60 14.01
CA VAL A 677 -42.41 -7.00 14.46
C VAL A 677 -42.64 -5.73 15.26
N GLN A 678 -43.63 -4.90 14.83
CA GLN A 678 -44.05 -3.71 15.59
C GLN A 678 -44.54 -4.09 16.98
N THR A 679 -45.39 -5.15 17.10
CA THR A 679 -45.85 -5.67 18.40
C THR A 679 -44.73 -6.10 19.30
N LEU A 680 -43.70 -6.83 18.77
CA LEU A 680 -42.53 -7.21 19.53
C LEU A 680 -41.73 -5.99 20.01
N ILE A 681 -41.52 -5.01 19.12
CA ILE A 681 -40.77 -3.77 19.44
C ILE A 681 -41.51 -2.96 20.49
N SER A 682 -42.86 -2.81 20.38
CA SER A 682 -43.67 -2.13 21.40
C SER A 682 -43.54 -2.78 22.76
N ALA A 683 -43.61 -4.12 22.85
CA ALA A 683 -43.45 -4.84 24.11
C ALA A 683 -42.03 -4.67 24.72
N LEU A 684 -40.99 -4.57 23.90
CA LEU A 684 -39.66 -4.21 24.33
C LEU A 684 -39.57 -2.78 24.85
N GLU A 685 -40.17 -1.82 24.14
CA GLU A 685 -40.20 -0.40 24.54
C GLU A 685 -40.91 -0.17 25.86
N ASP A 686 -41.94 -0.96 26.20
CA ASP A 686 -42.67 -0.90 27.48
C ASP A 686 -41.75 -1.24 28.68
N THR A 687 -40.63 -1.94 28.49
CA THR A 687 -39.61 -2.20 29.50
C THR A 687 -38.56 -1.09 29.63
N GLY A 688 -38.68 -0.01 28.88
CA GLY A 688 -37.70 1.05 28.79
C GLY A 688 -36.63 0.84 27.69
N ALA A 689 -36.60 -0.33 27.03
CA ALA A 689 -35.68 -0.62 25.94
C ALA A 689 -36.00 0.25 24.70
N ALA A 690 -35.05 0.34 23.77
CA ALA A 690 -35.29 0.79 22.41
C ALA A 690 -34.99 -0.34 21.44
N ALA A 691 -35.81 -0.48 20.42
CA ALA A 691 -35.58 -1.48 19.39
C ALA A 691 -36.00 -0.93 18.00
N LYS A 692 -35.31 -1.43 16.96
CA LYS A 692 -35.61 -1.09 15.57
C LYS A 692 -35.11 -2.18 14.61
N ILE A 693 -35.71 -2.29 13.44
CA ILE A 693 -35.15 -3.15 12.40
C ILE A 693 -33.83 -2.58 11.87
N CYS A 694 -32.89 -3.47 11.44
CA CYS A 694 -31.61 -3.09 10.83
C CYS A 694 -31.56 -3.59 9.39
N GLY A 695 -31.66 -2.68 8.40
CA GLY A 695 -31.67 -3.01 6.99
C GLY A 695 -32.95 -2.61 6.30
N ALA A 696 -33.27 -3.25 5.17
CA ALA A 696 -34.33 -2.82 4.29
C ALA A 696 -35.77 -3.07 4.77
N GLY A 697 -35.95 -3.90 5.81
CA GLY A 697 -37.29 -4.33 6.23
C GLY A 697 -37.96 -5.22 5.21
N THR A 698 -39.31 -5.17 5.18
CA THR A 698 -40.11 -5.89 4.19
C THR A 698 -41.43 -5.15 3.94
N VAL A 699 -41.91 -5.18 2.70
CA VAL A 699 -43.25 -4.64 2.32
C VAL A 699 -44.33 -5.74 2.30
N THR A 700 -43.92 -7.02 2.40
CA THR A 700 -44.82 -8.18 2.46
C THR A 700 -44.26 -9.18 3.49
N GLY A 701 -45.17 -10.01 4.06
CA GLY A 701 -44.77 -11.04 5.01
C GLY A 701 -44.67 -10.58 6.45
N GLN A 702 -44.06 -11.37 7.32
CA GLN A 702 -44.05 -11.17 8.76
C GLN A 702 -42.64 -11.09 9.41
N HIS A 703 -41.57 -11.25 8.61
CA HIS A 703 -40.19 -11.22 9.05
C HIS A 703 -39.51 -9.95 8.54
N ALA A 704 -38.70 -9.30 9.37
CA ALA A 704 -37.98 -8.07 9.01
C ALA A 704 -36.46 -8.19 9.15
N GLY A 705 -35.94 -9.40 9.27
CA GLY A 705 -34.49 -9.60 9.50
C GLY A 705 -34.10 -9.36 10.96
N ILE A 706 -33.04 -8.59 11.14
CA ILE A 706 -32.47 -8.28 12.44
C ILE A 706 -33.15 -7.06 13.07
N ILE A 707 -33.44 -7.18 14.35
CA ILE A 707 -33.84 -6.07 15.22
C ILE A 707 -32.67 -5.76 16.15
N LEU A 708 -32.21 -4.50 16.19
CA LEU A 708 -31.30 -3.98 17.20
C LEU A 708 -32.10 -3.71 18.49
N VAL A 709 -31.55 -4.10 19.63
CA VAL A 709 -32.13 -3.87 20.95
C VAL A 709 -31.09 -3.22 21.86
N ILE A 710 -31.47 -2.13 22.52
CA ILE A 710 -30.67 -1.42 23.52
C ILE A 710 -31.52 -1.27 24.78
N SER A 711 -31.00 -1.68 25.94
CA SER A 711 -31.73 -1.65 27.21
C SER A 711 -30.77 -1.52 28.41
N ASP A 712 -31.24 -0.90 29.44
CA ASP A 712 -30.60 -0.97 30.78
C ASP A 712 -30.97 -2.27 31.51
N HIS A 713 -32.04 -2.97 31.06
CA HIS A 713 -32.61 -4.17 31.68
C HIS A 713 -32.77 -5.30 30.66
N TYR A 714 -31.66 -5.88 30.20
CA TYR A 714 -31.67 -6.93 29.17
C TYR A 714 -32.37 -8.22 29.59
N ASP A 715 -32.47 -8.52 30.88
CA ASP A 715 -33.18 -9.72 31.36
C ASP A 715 -34.68 -9.67 31.03
N GLN A 716 -35.30 -8.50 31.16
CA GLN A 716 -36.71 -8.31 30.79
C GLN A 716 -36.89 -8.40 29.25
N ALA A 717 -35.99 -7.79 28.51
CA ALA A 717 -36.02 -7.88 27.04
C ALA A 717 -35.82 -9.33 26.54
N ASP A 718 -34.98 -10.14 27.20
CA ASP A 718 -34.78 -11.54 26.85
C ASP A 718 -36.04 -12.40 27.17
N GLN A 719 -36.71 -12.14 28.30
CA GLN A 719 -37.96 -12.80 28.61
C GLN A 719 -39.05 -12.52 27.55
N ILE A 720 -39.18 -11.26 27.10
CA ILE A 720 -40.14 -10.88 26.05
C ILE A 720 -39.79 -11.56 24.72
N ALA A 721 -38.51 -11.56 24.35
CA ALA A 721 -38.06 -12.21 23.13
C ALA A 721 -38.38 -13.73 23.15
N LYS A 722 -38.06 -14.40 24.24
CA LYS A 722 -38.34 -15.84 24.44
C LYS A 722 -39.82 -16.16 24.44
N ALA A 723 -40.66 -15.31 25.05
CA ALA A 723 -42.12 -15.50 25.08
C ALA A 723 -42.73 -15.45 23.65
N GLN A 724 -42.06 -14.77 22.71
CA GLN A 724 -42.46 -14.71 21.33
C GLN A 724 -41.67 -15.68 20.42
N GLY A 725 -40.86 -16.59 21.00
CA GLY A 725 -40.11 -17.61 20.26
C GLY A 725 -38.81 -17.14 19.64
N TYR A 726 -38.25 -16.02 20.09
CA TYR A 726 -36.99 -15.45 19.62
C TYR A 726 -35.87 -15.55 20.66
N GLN A 727 -34.63 -15.40 20.20
CA GLN A 727 -33.45 -15.30 21.06
C GLN A 727 -32.83 -13.91 21.01
N LEU A 728 -32.40 -13.39 22.15
CA LEU A 728 -31.70 -12.11 22.26
C LEU A 728 -30.18 -12.39 22.33
N GLU A 729 -29.46 -12.06 21.26
CA GLU A 729 -28.04 -12.32 21.13
C GLU A 729 -27.19 -11.06 21.34
N ALA A 730 -26.05 -11.20 22.04
CA ALA A 730 -25.09 -10.11 22.17
C ALA A 730 -24.26 -9.97 20.88
N ILE A 731 -24.00 -8.72 20.51
CA ILE A 731 -23.06 -8.39 19.43
C ILE A 731 -21.99 -7.42 19.95
N ALA A 732 -20.80 -7.51 19.38
CA ALA A 732 -19.73 -6.55 19.63
C ALA A 732 -19.36 -5.83 18.33
N ILE A 733 -18.85 -4.61 18.46
CA ILE A 733 -18.40 -3.84 17.32
C ILE A 733 -17.02 -4.36 16.90
N SER A 734 -16.83 -4.62 15.61
CA SER A 734 -15.54 -4.93 15.02
C SER A 734 -14.82 -3.63 14.66
N ASN A 735 -13.80 -3.26 15.43
CA ASN A 735 -13.02 -2.04 15.18
C ASN A 735 -12.13 -2.15 13.92
N HIS A 736 -11.95 -3.37 13.41
CA HIS A 736 -11.16 -3.65 12.22
C HIS A 736 -12.06 -4.19 11.11
N GLY A 737 -11.80 -3.74 9.89
CA GLY A 737 -12.42 -4.27 8.68
C GLY A 737 -11.80 -5.60 8.24
N VAL A 738 -11.74 -5.80 6.92
CA VAL A 738 -11.14 -6.99 6.34
C VAL A 738 -9.68 -7.16 6.77
N LYS A 739 -9.29 -8.39 7.06
CA LYS A 739 -7.90 -8.71 7.41
C LYS A 739 -7.49 -10.11 6.96
N CYS A 740 -6.19 -10.27 6.73
CA CYS A 740 -5.54 -11.57 6.61
C CYS A 740 -5.58 -12.30 7.96
N LEU A 741 -5.70 -13.63 7.92
CA LEU A 741 -5.66 -14.50 9.09
C LEU A 741 -4.37 -15.34 9.14
N ASP A 742 -3.49 -15.23 8.14
CA ASP A 742 -2.21 -15.95 8.03
C ASP A 742 -1.12 -15.24 8.82
#